data_050ca1f22d985b7d364d9fb2e67e4fac
#
_entry.id   050ca1f22d985b7d364d9fb2e67e4fac
#
_cell.length_a   1.000
_cell.length_b   1.000
_cell.length_c   1.000
_cell.angle_alpha   90.00
_cell.angle_beta   90.00
_cell.angle_gamma   90.00
#
_symmetry.space_group_name_H-M   'P 1'
#
loop_
_entity.id
_entity.type
_entity.pdbx_description
1 polymer ?
#
loop_
_entity_poly.entity_id
_entity_poly.type
_entity_poly.pdbx_seq_one_letter_code
_entity_poly.pdbx_strand_id
1 'polypeptide(L)'
;MKFTVTPLGGGRGDAARVVDAIVRYLQPPPKAAPSSSTPAPDAGGPERYYADRGEEPGRWLGRAAHGAGLTGAVLRPDFASVLAGRDPYTDERLITAQGSAGRRPTLGSGAHTKVGADGEQLYDVADAAAALGLSHREVERMLDVGTAVALGTFTQAVGVQATPGDEAGPPARPPDASPESVGPPVPPPARPPVWSPVGAVTRQFWQPGGSYLVPLVEGDGSRWVRAGELARCAHARDAGIDPGDIRSLGAPDDQLSLAEAARLVGLTKQYLRGLARYHENYQVEIERSLAAGRHPRRAFLVAHRGTKGRWLVTREHLAEFVERRRPPAVRVGYDLTLTTEKSLGVLALLGDATTRSAVLGSIQAGNDWALGWLEDHAAVGRVDGKPVTGEGWMVASFRHLTSRALDPFPHHHNVIANTVRLSDGTNRALDARALYRHAQAASALATAEMRHQLTNDLGVRWRPGRKSGWEIEGITNQVVGEFSKRRNEIDDALRELEEEIGRGAHPGEVEHIVLRTRPAKNHTPADDLIASWRDRAARHGLTPDTLADLSGHDTQAQAVDEAALFESLAGAEGICSGGSVFSRSEALVAMANHPVPGADGEQAQPLLCGASRLIELTDQFLASEQVVALTDADEPLYTTVEMLGVQDRIAARFTKGLHRGAHLVPDGHVEAALERHAHLTGEQRRLVTEWCQRGHRFQAAIGRAGAGKTTTVAACADAWTAAGYRVLGAAVKGEATRTLAAATGIDCETVAWYLVHTDPQSLPLDSRTILVVDEAS
;
A
#
# COMPACT_ATOMS: atom_id res chain seq x y z
N MET A 1 -16.32 6.67 12.34
CA MET A 1 -15.54 5.38 12.33
C MET A 1 -14.41 5.45 11.32
N LYS A 2 -13.33 4.71 11.52
CA LYS A 2 -12.19 4.73 10.60
C LYS A 2 -11.60 3.33 10.44
N PHE A 3 -11.48 2.87 9.20
CA PHE A 3 -10.68 1.69 8.88
C PHE A 3 -9.18 2.03 8.74
N THR A 4 -8.37 1.16 9.30
CA THR A 4 -6.92 1.18 9.11
C THR A 4 -6.47 -0.19 8.63
N VAL A 5 -5.80 -0.25 7.49
CA VAL A 5 -5.29 -1.50 6.91
C VAL A 5 -3.86 -1.73 7.39
N THR A 6 -3.65 -2.78 8.17
CA THR A 6 -2.33 -3.18 8.64
C THR A 6 -1.94 -4.52 8.03
N PRO A 7 -0.87 -4.59 7.23
CA PRO A 7 -0.41 -5.86 6.69
C PRO A 7 0.16 -6.76 7.80
N LEU A 8 -0.28 -8.01 7.84
CA LEU A 8 0.15 -9.01 8.80
C LEU A 8 1.29 -9.87 8.23
N GLY A 9 2.39 -9.96 8.95
CA GLY A 9 3.65 -10.54 8.46
C GLY A 9 4.50 -9.51 7.72
N GLY A 10 5.70 -9.90 7.31
CA GLY A 10 6.61 -9.02 6.57
C GLY A 10 7.98 -8.85 7.19
N GLY A 11 8.27 -9.52 8.31
CA GLY A 11 9.60 -9.63 8.90
C GLY A 11 10.34 -10.89 8.44
N ARG A 12 11.66 -10.95 8.70
CA ARG A 12 12.42 -12.19 8.68
C ARG A 12 11.87 -13.10 9.80
N GLY A 13 10.93 -13.96 9.49
CA GLY A 13 10.33 -14.85 10.49
C GLY A 13 9.68 -16.04 9.82
N ASP A 14 9.73 -17.16 10.53
CA ASP A 14 8.92 -18.33 10.24
C ASP A 14 7.45 -17.90 10.22
N ALA A 15 6.71 -18.20 9.15
CA ALA A 15 5.29 -17.89 9.03
C ALA A 15 4.49 -18.40 10.23
N ALA A 16 4.87 -19.57 10.78
CA ALA A 16 4.26 -20.14 11.96
C ALA A 16 4.41 -19.26 13.21
N ARG A 17 5.56 -18.61 13.40
CA ARG A 17 5.77 -17.65 14.52
C ARG A 17 4.92 -16.40 14.37
N VAL A 18 4.77 -15.91 13.13
CA VAL A 18 3.92 -14.73 12.84
C VAL A 18 2.47 -15.06 13.12
N VAL A 19 1.98 -16.20 12.64
CA VAL A 19 0.62 -16.70 12.90
C VAL A 19 0.38 -16.86 14.40
N ASP A 20 1.27 -17.53 15.13
CA ASP A 20 1.14 -17.73 16.60
C ASP A 20 1.11 -16.38 17.35
N ALA A 21 1.93 -15.41 16.96
CA ALA A 21 1.92 -14.07 17.56
C ALA A 21 0.59 -13.33 17.34
N ILE A 22 0.01 -13.42 16.13
CA ILE A 22 -1.28 -12.82 15.78
C ILE A 22 -2.40 -13.51 16.57
N VAL A 23 -2.42 -14.83 16.58
CA VAL A 23 -3.43 -15.62 17.30
C VAL A 23 -3.36 -15.33 18.81
N ARG A 24 -2.18 -15.27 19.40
CA ARG A 24 -2.02 -14.88 20.82
C ARG A 24 -2.46 -13.44 21.10
N TYR A 25 -2.27 -12.55 20.15
CA TYR A 25 -2.67 -11.15 20.30
C TYR A 25 -4.20 -10.97 20.29
N LEU A 26 -4.89 -11.65 19.38
CA LEU A 26 -6.34 -11.53 19.20
C LEU A 26 -7.13 -12.51 20.06
N GLN A 27 -6.55 -13.65 20.36
CA GLN A 27 -7.12 -14.69 21.23
C GLN A 27 -6.07 -15.11 22.28
N PRO A 28 -5.84 -14.33 23.35
CA PRO A 28 -4.89 -14.68 24.38
C PRO A 28 -5.27 -16.01 25.11
N PRO A 29 -4.29 -16.84 25.51
CA PRO A 29 -4.57 -18.05 26.27
C PRO A 29 -5.21 -17.72 27.62
N PRO A 30 -6.01 -18.65 28.20
CA PRO A 30 -6.58 -18.49 29.52
C PRO A 30 -5.47 -18.24 30.55
N LYS A 31 -5.67 -17.27 31.45
CA LYS A 31 -4.85 -17.20 32.67
C LYS A 31 -5.10 -18.47 33.45
N ALA A 32 -4.02 -19.18 33.85
CA ALA A 32 -4.15 -20.29 34.75
C ALA A 32 -4.95 -19.85 35.99
N ALA A 33 -6.02 -20.54 36.31
CA ALA A 33 -6.77 -20.30 37.55
C ALA A 33 -5.84 -20.42 38.73
N PRO A 34 -5.95 -19.56 39.77
CA PRO A 34 -5.22 -19.80 41.01
C PRO A 34 -5.60 -21.18 41.51
N SER A 35 -4.60 -21.96 41.92
CA SER A 35 -4.69 -23.35 42.31
C SER A 35 -5.43 -23.51 43.65
N SER A 36 -6.76 -23.36 43.66
CA SER A 36 -7.63 -23.82 44.75
C SER A 36 -9.09 -23.69 44.30
N SER A 37 -9.58 -24.72 43.74
CA SER A 37 -10.96 -25.27 43.72
C SER A 37 -11.20 -25.94 42.38
N THR A 38 -11.41 -27.24 42.44
CA THR A 38 -11.84 -28.07 41.32
C THR A 38 -13.27 -27.65 40.94
N PRO A 39 -13.55 -27.08 39.80
CA PRO A 39 -14.90 -26.97 39.33
C PRO A 39 -15.30 -28.28 38.67
N ALA A 40 -16.53 -28.73 38.92
CA ALA A 40 -17.14 -29.85 38.25
C ALA A 40 -17.13 -29.65 36.71
N PRO A 41 -17.07 -30.74 35.92
CA PRO A 41 -17.15 -30.68 34.48
C PRO A 41 -18.58 -30.32 34.07
N ASP A 42 -18.85 -29.02 33.96
CA ASP A 42 -20.12 -28.57 33.40
C ASP A 42 -19.90 -28.19 31.92
N ALA A 43 -20.74 -28.78 31.07
CA ALA A 43 -20.72 -28.65 29.62
C ALA A 43 -21.13 -27.24 29.18
N GLY A 44 -20.24 -26.27 29.39
CA GLY A 44 -20.36 -24.92 28.87
C GLY A 44 -19.47 -24.77 27.62
N GLY A 45 -20.06 -24.52 26.46
CA GLY A 45 -19.36 -24.33 25.19
C GLY A 45 -18.37 -23.17 25.20
N PRO A 46 -17.61 -23.00 24.09
CA PRO A 46 -16.57 -21.95 23.96
C PRO A 46 -17.07 -20.54 24.26
N GLU A 47 -18.36 -20.28 24.17
CA GLU A 47 -18.99 -18.97 24.46
C GLU A 47 -18.79 -18.50 25.90
N ARG A 48 -18.86 -19.39 26.91
CA ARG A 48 -18.59 -19.05 28.33
C ARG A 48 -17.13 -18.69 28.60
N TYR A 49 -16.21 -19.29 27.85
CA TYR A 49 -14.77 -19.06 28.01
C TYR A 49 -14.37 -17.61 27.71
N TYR A 50 -15.06 -16.97 26.77
CA TYR A 50 -14.80 -15.56 26.39
C TYR A 50 -15.63 -14.59 27.23
N ALA A 51 -16.83 -14.98 27.67
CA ALA A 51 -17.68 -14.20 28.54
C ALA A 51 -17.04 -13.90 29.91
N ASP A 52 -16.30 -14.86 30.47
CA ASP A 52 -15.56 -14.70 31.75
C ASP A 52 -14.39 -13.71 31.66
N ARG A 53 -14.07 -13.14 30.47
CA ARG A 53 -12.99 -12.19 30.23
C ARG A 53 -13.42 -10.85 29.66
N GLY A 54 -14.71 -10.63 29.45
CA GLY A 54 -15.21 -9.39 28.83
C GLY A 54 -14.79 -9.18 27.37
N GLU A 55 -14.22 -10.22 26.72
CA GLU A 55 -13.92 -10.22 25.29
C GLU A 55 -14.81 -11.27 24.63
N GLU A 56 -15.56 -10.90 23.60
CA GLU A 56 -16.39 -11.83 22.84
C GLU A 56 -15.52 -12.72 21.93
N PRO A 57 -15.93 -13.98 21.68
CA PRO A 57 -15.30 -14.79 20.67
C PRO A 57 -15.39 -14.09 19.30
N GLY A 58 -14.29 -14.13 18.53
CA GLY A 58 -14.32 -13.61 17.16
C GLY A 58 -15.39 -14.33 16.33
N ARG A 59 -15.80 -13.69 15.24
CA ARG A 59 -16.83 -14.18 14.33
C ARG A 59 -16.24 -14.37 12.93
N TRP A 60 -16.59 -15.49 12.27
CA TRP A 60 -16.26 -15.68 10.86
C TRP A 60 -17.19 -14.87 9.96
N LEU A 61 -16.61 -14.19 8.97
CA LEU A 61 -17.29 -13.36 7.97
C LEU A 61 -16.68 -13.61 6.58
N GLY A 62 -17.44 -13.24 5.55
CA GLY A 62 -17.04 -13.37 4.16
C GLY A 62 -17.54 -14.63 3.48
N ARG A 63 -17.84 -14.51 2.17
CA ARG A 63 -18.46 -15.58 1.38
C ARG A 63 -17.58 -16.82 1.27
N ALA A 64 -16.26 -16.64 1.14
CA ALA A 64 -15.35 -17.78 1.07
C ALA A 64 -15.22 -18.51 2.42
N ALA A 65 -15.33 -17.80 3.56
CA ALA A 65 -15.38 -18.45 4.88
C ALA A 65 -16.63 -19.31 5.01
N HIS A 66 -17.81 -18.76 4.69
CA HIS A 66 -19.07 -19.49 4.72
C HIS A 66 -19.08 -20.68 3.75
N GLY A 67 -18.54 -20.50 2.54
CA GLY A 67 -18.39 -21.58 1.55
C GLY A 67 -17.44 -22.70 1.97
N ALA A 68 -16.51 -22.41 2.90
CA ALA A 68 -15.63 -23.38 3.53
C ALA A 68 -16.19 -23.97 4.84
N GLY A 69 -17.45 -23.65 5.20
CA GLY A 69 -18.08 -24.12 6.44
C GLY A 69 -17.64 -23.38 7.70
N LEU A 70 -16.86 -22.31 7.58
CA LEU A 70 -16.44 -21.47 8.70
C LEU A 70 -17.56 -20.47 9.02
N THR A 71 -18.30 -20.75 10.08
CA THR A 71 -19.44 -19.95 10.57
C THR A 71 -19.41 -19.82 12.09
N GLY A 72 -20.05 -18.77 12.62
CA GLY A 72 -20.13 -18.55 14.06
C GLY A 72 -18.79 -18.13 14.69
N ALA A 73 -18.48 -18.69 15.86
CA ALA A 73 -17.31 -18.32 16.65
C ALA A 73 -15.99 -18.74 15.99
N VAL A 74 -15.00 -17.85 16.05
CA VAL A 74 -13.64 -18.15 15.57
C VAL A 74 -12.90 -19.03 16.57
N LEU A 75 -12.68 -20.29 16.23
CA LEU A 75 -11.86 -21.18 17.03
C LEU A 75 -10.37 -20.94 16.74
N ARG A 76 -9.56 -20.99 17.79
CA ARG A 76 -8.12 -20.73 17.70
C ARG A 76 -7.38 -21.63 16.70
N PRO A 77 -7.62 -22.95 16.63
CA PRO A 77 -6.98 -23.81 15.63
C PRO A 77 -7.37 -23.43 14.20
N ASP A 78 -8.65 -23.18 13.93
CA ASP A 78 -9.16 -22.83 12.62
C ASP A 78 -8.56 -21.51 12.14
N PHE A 79 -8.51 -20.52 13.03
CA PHE A 79 -7.89 -19.23 12.75
C PHE A 79 -6.40 -19.35 12.42
N ALA A 80 -5.67 -20.16 13.19
CA ALA A 80 -4.26 -20.42 12.93
C ALA A 80 -4.05 -21.11 11.57
N SER A 81 -4.87 -22.10 11.22
CA SER A 81 -4.81 -22.81 9.94
C SER A 81 -5.08 -21.87 8.76
N VAL A 82 -6.16 -21.08 8.82
CA VAL A 82 -6.52 -20.13 7.76
C VAL A 82 -5.43 -19.08 7.56
N LEU A 83 -4.86 -18.52 8.63
CA LEU A 83 -3.74 -17.57 8.54
C LEU A 83 -2.45 -18.22 8.00
N ALA A 84 -2.25 -19.52 8.28
CA ALA A 84 -1.17 -20.30 7.70
C ALA A 84 -1.40 -20.64 6.21
N GLY A 85 -2.53 -20.22 5.64
CA GLY A 85 -2.94 -20.52 4.27
C GLY A 85 -3.35 -21.99 4.07
N ARG A 86 -3.95 -22.60 5.11
CA ARG A 86 -4.43 -23.98 5.11
C ARG A 86 -5.92 -24.05 5.36
N ASP A 87 -6.56 -25.01 4.78
CA ASP A 87 -7.94 -25.39 5.10
C ASP A 87 -7.97 -26.00 6.52
N PRO A 88 -8.81 -25.50 7.45
CA PRO A 88 -8.80 -25.97 8.83
C PRO A 88 -9.32 -27.40 9.02
N TYR A 89 -10.06 -27.93 8.05
CA TYR A 89 -10.66 -29.28 8.13
C TYR A 89 -9.85 -30.34 7.40
N THR A 90 -9.19 -29.98 6.29
CA THR A 90 -8.44 -30.92 5.45
C THR A 90 -6.93 -30.75 5.59
N ASP A 91 -6.45 -29.69 6.22
CA ASP A 91 -5.03 -29.26 6.27
C ASP A 91 -4.40 -29.03 4.88
N GLU A 92 -5.20 -29.03 3.82
CA GLU A 92 -4.74 -28.70 2.48
C GLU A 92 -4.38 -27.22 2.35
N ARG A 93 -3.44 -26.90 1.47
CA ARG A 93 -3.12 -25.49 1.21
C ARG A 93 -4.25 -24.80 0.46
N LEU A 94 -4.73 -23.68 1.01
CA LEU A 94 -5.75 -22.84 0.36
C LEU A 94 -5.25 -22.20 -0.92
N ILE A 95 -3.98 -21.81 -0.98
CA ILE A 95 -3.37 -21.22 -2.18
C ILE A 95 -2.47 -22.27 -2.82
N THR A 96 -2.88 -22.77 -3.97
CA THR A 96 -2.01 -23.53 -4.87
C THR A 96 -1.20 -22.53 -5.70
N ALA A 97 0.09 -22.39 -5.39
CA ALA A 97 0.97 -21.53 -6.14
C ALA A 97 1.09 -22.04 -7.58
N GLN A 98 0.68 -21.24 -8.55
CA GLN A 98 1.30 -21.30 -9.86
C GLN A 98 2.71 -20.72 -9.72
N GLY A 99 3.69 -21.58 -9.56
CA GLY A 99 5.10 -21.24 -9.40
C GLY A 99 5.46 -20.90 -7.95
N SER A 100 6.06 -21.88 -7.28
CA SER A 100 6.86 -21.80 -6.08
C SER A 100 6.21 -21.22 -4.82
N ALA A 101 5.53 -22.08 -4.09
CA ALA A 101 5.62 -22.10 -2.62
C ALA A 101 5.49 -23.54 -2.15
N GLY A 102 6.64 -24.17 -1.98
CA GLY A 102 6.96 -25.14 -0.96
C GLY A 102 5.90 -26.14 -0.55
N ARG A 103 5.51 -27.11 -1.41
CA ARG A 103 5.52 -28.45 -0.85
C ARG A 103 6.98 -28.73 -0.52
N ARG A 104 7.37 -28.81 0.76
CA ARG A 104 8.50 -29.67 1.09
C ARG A 104 8.15 -31.00 0.43
N PRO A 105 8.97 -31.51 -0.49
CA PRO A 105 8.70 -32.82 -1.05
C PRO A 105 8.63 -33.75 0.14
N THR A 106 7.46 -34.27 0.45
CA THR A 106 7.38 -35.51 1.21
C THR A 106 7.97 -36.52 0.27
N LEU A 107 9.28 -36.73 0.42
CA LEU A 107 10.03 -37.75 -0.29
C LEU A 107 9.48 -39.11 0.20
N GLY A 108 8.27 -39.43 -0.26
CA GLY A 108 7.67 -40.72 -0.04
C GLY A 108 8.23 -41.76 -1.04
N SER A 109 8.13 -43.02 -0.72
CA SER A 109 8.45 -44.12 -1.65
C SER A 109 7.51 -44.08 -2.86
N GLY A 110 7.88 -43.36 -3.92
CA GLY A 110 7.20 -43.41 -5.22
C GLY A 110 7.41 -44.76 -5.90
N ALA A 111 6.57 -45.11 -6.87
CA ALA A 111 6.60 -46.39 -7.55
C ALA A 111 7.89 -46.62 -8.42
N HIS A 112 8.65 -45.55 -8.68
CA HIS A 112 9.84 -45.56 -9.55
C HIS A 112 11.08 -44.96 -8.80
N THR A 113 11.24 -45.26 -7.54
CA THR A 113 12.43 -44.92 -6.77
C THR A 113 13.32 -46.11 -6.62
N LYS A 114 14.65 -45.90 -6.62
CA LYS A 114 15.64 -46.90 -6.29
C LYS A 114 16.68 -46.34 -5.33
N VAL A 115 17.44 -47.23 -4.69
CA VAL A 115 18.56 -46.84 -3.82
C VAL A 115 19.85 -46.90 -4.64
N GLY A 116 20.61 -45.82 -4.66
CA GLY A 116 21.91 -45.73 -5.31
C GLY A 116 22.98 -46.56 -4.57
N ALA A 117 24.15 -46.75 -5.20
CA ALA A 117 25.26 -47.51 -4.63
C ALA A 117 25.82 -46.88 -3.33
N ASP A 118 25.59 -45.60 -3.13
CA ASP A 118 25.94 -44.82 -1.94
C ASP A 118 24.87 -44.86 -0.83
N GLY A 119 23.76 -45.60 -1.03
CA GLY A 119 22.64 -45.66 -0.09
C GLY A 119 21.65 -44.52 -0.19
N GLU A 120 21.86 -43.54 -1.07
CA GLU A 120 20.95 -42.44 -1.29
C GLU A 120 19.77 -42.83 -2.18
N GLN A 121 18.57 -42.30 -1.85
CA GLN A 121 17.38 -42.57 -2.65
C GLN A 121 17.43 -41.77 -3.97
N LEU A 122 17.15 -42.47 -5.08
CA LEU A 122 17.12 -41.92 -6.44
C LEU A 122 15.69 -41.89 -6.94
N TYR A 123 15.33 -40.81 -7.65
CA TYR A 123 14.02 -40.57 -8.25
C TYR A 123 14.13 -40.47 -9.76
N ASP A 124 13.21 -41.04 -10.48
CA ASP A 124 13.10 -40.82 -11.93
C ASP A 124 12.54 -39.40 -12.22
N VAL A 125 12.48 -39.06 -13.50
CA VAL A 125 12.04 -37.71 -13.92
C VAL A 125 10.58 -37.44 -13.54
N ALA A 126 9.70 -38.45 -13.54
CA ALA A 126 8.30 -38.31 -13.23
C ALA A 126 8.08 -38.11 -11.74
N ASP A 127 8.76 -38.90 -10.91
CA ASP A 127 8.68 -38.75 -9.44
C ASP A 127 9.38 -37.47 -8.95
N ALA A 128 10.49 -37.06 -9.60
CA ALA A 128 11.13 -35.78 -9.36
C ALA A 128 10.21 -34.58 -9.72
N ALA A 129 9.47 -34.71 -10.82
CA ALA A 129 8.49 -33.71 -11.23
C ALA A 129 7.33 -33.60 -10.22
N ALA A 130 6.80 -34.73 -9.77
CA ALA A 130 5.77 -34.79 -8.75
C ALA A 130 6.27 -34.19 -7.42
N ALA A 131 7.48 -34.55 -6.97
CA ALA A 131 8.08 -34.05 -5.74
C ALA A 131 8.32 -32.54 -5.77
N LEU A 132 8.66 -31.95 -6.91
CA LEU A 132 8.88 -30.53 -7.08
C LEU A 132 7.63 -29.73 -7.45
N GLY A 133 6.49 -30.41 -7.73
CA GLY A 133 5.28 -29.77 -8.24
C GLY A 133 5.48 -29.13 -9.60
N LEU A 134 6.28 -29.76 -10.48
CA LEU A 134 6.64 -29.31 -11.82
C LEU A 134 6.09 -30.25 -12.88
N SER A 135 6.02 -29.77 -14.14
CA SER A 135 5.79 -30.66 -15.25
C SER A 135 7.03 -31.49 -15.57
N HIS A 136 6.84 -32.70 -16.10
CA HIS A 136 7.92 -33.57 -16.58
C HIS A 136 8.90 -32.83 -17.49
N ARG A 137 8.37 -32.02 -18.41
CA ARG A 137 9.16 -31.22 -19.36
C ARG A 137 10.02 -30.13 -18.68
N GLU A 138 9.59 -29.60 -17.55
CA GLU A 138 10.39 -28.63 -16.77
C GLU A 138 11.54 -29.31 -16.07
N VAL A 139 11.31 -30.46 -15.47
CA VAL A 139 12.37 -31.26 -14.83
C VAL A 139 13.39 -31.77 -15.87
N GLU A 140 12.94 -32.25 -17.03
CA GLU A 140 13.84 -32.62 -18.15
C GLU A 140 14.78 -31.46 -18.52
N ARG A 141 14.26 -30.26 -18.67
CA ARG A 141 15.07 -29.07 -18.94
C ARG A 141 16.07 -28.74 -17.83
N MET A 142 15.67 -28.92 -16.58
CA MET A 142 16.56 -28.70 -15.43
C MET A 142 17.69 -29.71 -15.39
N LEU A 143 17.41 -30.95 -15.79
CA LEU A 143 18.41 -32.04 -15.91
C LEU A 143 19.38 -31.80 -17.07
N ASP A 144 18.90 -31.30 -18.20
CA ASP A 144 19.77 -30.97 -19.37
C ASP A 144 20.81 -29.93 -18.97
N VAL A 145 20.41 -28.96 -18.16
CA VAL A 145 21.31 -27.93 -17.65
C VAL A 145 22.25 -28.48 -16.60
N GLY A 146 21.74 -29.26 -15.66
CA GLY A 146 22.58 -29.92 -14.66
C GLY A 146 23.63 -30.81 -15.31
N THR A 147 23.28 -31.51 -16.39
CA THR A 147 24.23 -32.29 -17.20
C THR A 147 25.30 -31.37 -17.80
N ALA A 148 24.94 -30.26 -18.41
CA ALA A 148 25.89 -29.29 -18.98
C ALA A 148 26.81 -28.70 -17.91
N VAL A 149 26.29 -28.43 -16.71
CA VAL A 149 27.07 -27.95 -15.55
C VAL A 149 28.07 -29.04 -15.09
N ALA A 150 27.60 -30.25 -14.89
CA ALA A 150 28.42 -31.39 -14.44
C ALA A 150 29.56 -31.73 -15.39
N LEU A 151 29.35 -31.58 -16.70
CA LEU A 151 30.37 -31.84 -17.73
C LEU A 151 31.32 -30.66 -17.95
N GLY A 152 31.18 -29.54 -17.23
CA GLY A 152 32.00 -28.33 -17.42
C GLY A 152 31.74 -27.58 -18.74
N THR A 153 30.83 -28.08 -19.57
CA THR A 153 30.50 -27.50 -20.89
C THR A 153 29.70 -26.20 -20.76
N PHE A 154 29.16 -25.96 -19.61
CA PHE A 154 28.39 -24.76 -19.32
C PHE A 154 29.24 -23.45 -19.31
N THR A 155 30.49 -23.54 -18.87
CA THR A 155 31.44 -22.41 -18.86
C THR A 155 31.93 -22.12 -20.29
N GLN A 156 32.06 -23.14 -21.17
CA GLN A 156 32.47 -22.97 -22.56
C GLN A 156 31.35 -22.37 -23.41
N ALA A 157 30.08 -22.76 -23.18
CA ALA A 157 28.93 -22.20 -23.87
C ALA A 157 28.68 -20.71 -23.61
N VAL A 158 29.18 -20.17 -22.50
CA VAL A 158 29.09 -18.76 -22.14
C VAL A 158 30.27 -17.95 -22.72
N GLY A 159 31.40 -18.60 -23.04
CA GLY A 159 32.61 -17.98 -23.55
C GLY A 159 32.72 -17.87 -25.08
N VAL A 160 31.81 -18.47 -25.84
CA VAL A 160 31.84 -18.37 -27.31
C VAL A 160 31.27 -16.98 -27.71
N GLN A 161 32.16 -16.04 -27.92
CA GLN A 161 31.89 -14.84 -28.69
C GLN A 161 31.55 -15.27 -30.13
N ALA A 162 30.41 -14.79 -30.65
CA ALA A 162 30.18 -14.80 -32.07
C ALA A 162 31.31 -14.04 -32.76
N THR A 163 32.12 -14.71 -33.55
CA THR A 163 33.02 -14.07 -34.49
C THR A 163 32.19 -13.24 -35.47
N PRO A 164 32.57 -12.01 -35.76
CA PRO A 164 31.93 -11.20 -36.79
C PRO A 164 32.48 -11.67 -38.15
N GLY A 165 31.62 -12.29 -38.93
CA GLY A 165 31.94 -12.69 -40.29
C GLY A 165 30.81 -13.54 -40.85
N ASP A 166 29.90 -12.89 -41.48
CA ASP A 166 29.26 -13.12 -42.76
C ASP A 166 27.90 -12.37 -42.79
N GLU A 167 27.96 -11.14 -43.26
CA GLU A 167 26.83 -10.42 -43.82
C GLU A 167 26.46 -11.10 -45.17
N ALA A 168 25.46 -11.98 -45.15
CA ALA A 168 24.74 -12.35 -46.36
C ALA A 168 23.44 -11.49 -46.38
N GLY A 169 23.39 -10.56 -47.31
CA GLY A 169 22.25 -9.71 -47.60
C GLY A 169 21.00 -10.50 -47.99
N PRO A 170 19.79 -9.94 -47.89
CA PRO A 170 18.56 -10.63 -48.18
C PRO A 170 18.44 -10.88 -49.68
N PRO A 171 17.97 -12.08 -50.10
CA PRO A 171 17.74 -12.36 -51.52
C PRO A 171 16.57 -11.55 -52.08
N ALA A 172 16.78 -11.01 -53.28
CA ALA A 172 15.82 -10.21 -54.05
C ALA A 172 14.54 -10.98 -54.36
N ARG A 173 13.40 -10.27 -54.31
CA ARG A 173 12.08 -10.74 -54.79
C ARG A 173 12.10 -10.94 -56.30
N PRO A 174 11.54 -12.05 -56.80
CA PRO A 174 11.12 -12.13 -58.22
C PRO A 174 9.70 -11.52 -58.40
N PRO A 175 9.37 -11.00 -59.59
CA PRO A 175 8.14 -10.29 -59.86
C PRO A 175 6.98 -11.20 -60.27
N ASP A 176 5.76 -10.70 -59.96
CA ASP A 176 4.44 -10.95 -60.54
C ASP A 176 3.99 -12.35 -60.96
N ALA A 177 2.99 -12.89 -60.27
CA ALA A 177 1.88 -13.63 -60.85
C ALA A 177 0.62 -13.50 -60.00
N SER A 178 -0.48 -13.20 -60.68
CA SER A 178 -1.82 -12.91 -60.19
C SER A 178 -2.57 -14.13 -59.62
N PRO A 179 -3.74 -13.93 -58.95
CA PRO A 179 -4.31 -14.92 -58.04
C PRO A 179 -5.31 -15.84 -58.72
N GLU A 180 -5.22 -17.14 -58.42
CA GLU A 180 -6.37 -18.05 -58.54
C GLU A 180 -6.47 -18.97 -57.30
N SER A 181 -7.69 -19.07 -56.85
CA SER A 181 -8.31 -19.79 -55.77
C SER A 181 -7.83 -21.22 -55.55
N VAL A 182 -7.29 -21.54 -54.36
CA VAL A 182 -7.34 -22.87 -53.75
C VAL A 182 -7.39 -22.74 -52.23
N GLY A 183 -8.29 -23.50 -51.58
CA GLY A 183 -8.56 -23.50 -50.14
C GLY A 183 -7.33 -23.82 -49.28
N PRO A 184 -7.43 -23.63 -47.95
CA PRO A 184 -6.26 -23.65 -47.07
C PRO A 184 -5.64 -25.04 -47.01
N PRO A 185 -4.33 -25.19 -47.25
CA PRO A 185 -3.65 -26.46 -47.03
C PRO A 185 -3.52 -26.73 -45.52
N VAL A 186 -3.82 -27.97 -45.15
CA VAL A 186 -3.54 -28.56 -43.85
C VAL A 186 -2.03 -28.40 -43.59
N PRO A 187 -1.59 -27.79 -42.46
CA PRO A 187 -0.18 -27.70 -42.21
C PRO A 187 0.43 -29.10 -42.01
N PRO A 188 1.58 -29.39 -42.57
CA PRO A 188 2.29 -30.65 -42.31
C PRO A 188 2.67 -30.72 -40.84
N PRO A 189 2.74 -31.89 -40.20
CA PRO A 189 3.13 -32.05 -38.83
C PRO A 189 4.51 -31.40 -38.64
N ALA A 190 4.58 -30.48 -37.67
CA ALA A 190 5.80 -29.78 -37.34
C ALA A 190 6.91 -30.80 -37.04
N ARG A 191 7.96 -30.79 -37.84
CA ARG A 191 9.19 -31.53 -37.53
C ARG A 191 9.65 -31.06 -36.15
N PRO A 192 10.00 -31.95 -35.22
CA PRO A 192 10.56 -31.56 -33.97
C PRO A 192 11.80 -30.67 -34.23
N PRO A 193 11.95 -29.53 -33.57
CA PRO A 193 13.10 -28.68 -33.78
C PRO A 193 14.38 -29.48 -33.49
N VAL A 194 15.29 -29.52 -34.46
CA VAL A 194 16.64 -30.06 -34.25
C VAL A 194 17.34 -29.08 -33.31
N TRP A 195 17.40 -29.44 -32.05
CA TRP A 195 18.00 -28.63 -31.01
C TRP A 195 19.52 -28.69 -31.12
N SER A 196 20.15 -27.59 -31.48
CA SER A 196 21.55 -27.40 -31.18
C SER A 196 21.68 -27.19 -29.66
N PRO A 197 22.35 -28.07 -28.92
CA PRO A 197 22.31 -28.06 -27.44
C PRO A 197 22.74 -26.72 -26.81
N VAL A 198 23.59 -25.99 -27.49
CA VAL A 198 24.23 -24.76 -27.00
C VAL A 198 23.32 -23.52 -27.12
N GLY A 199 22.52 -23.39 -28.18
CA GLY A 199 21.65 -22.24 -28.39
C GLY A 199 20.34 -22.29 -27.59
N ALA A 200 19.86 -23.51 -27.31
CA ALA A 200 18.61 -23.74 -26.58
C ALA A 200 18.73 -23.49 -25.08
N VAL A 201 19.88 -23.82 -24.48
CA VAL A 201 20.18 -23.61 -23.06
C VAL A 201 20.16 -22.12 -22.71
N THR A 202 20.67 -21.27 -23.59
CA THR A 202 20.75 -19.81 -23.31
C THR A 202 19.42 -19.08 -23.40
N ARG A 203 18.46 -19.54 -24.20
CA ARG A 203 17.16 -18.84 -24.34
C ARG A 203 16.07 -19.32 -23.38
N GLN A 204 16.12 -20.55 -22.88
CA GLN A 204 15.08 -21.15 -22.06
C GLN A 204 15.32 -21.02 -20.54
N PHE A 205 16.51 -20.53 -20.15
CA PHE A 205 16.93 -20.37 -18.76
C PHE A 205 16.27 -19.19 -18.03
N TRP A 206 15.44 -18.46 -18.72
CA TRP A 206 14.82 -17.24 -18.22
C TRP A 206 13.40 -17.48 -17.68
N GLN A 207 13.27 -18.41 -16.73
CA GLN A 207 12.12 -18.39 -15.83
C GLN A 207 12.58 -18.03 -14.42
N PRO A 208 11.80 -17.21 -13.69
CA PRO A 208 12.13 -16.86 -12.30
C PRO A 208 12.23 -18.15 -11.49
N GLY A 209 13.39 -18.40 -10.88
CA GLY A 209 13.63 -19.56 -10.06
C GLY A 209 14.44 -20.68 -10.73
N GLY A 210 15.30 -20.35 -11.71
CA GLY A 210 16.14 -21.33 -12.45
C GLY A 210 17.12 -22.10 -11.58
N SER A 211 16.63 -23.03 -10.77
CA SER A 211 17.39 -24.11 -10.16
C SER A 211 17.59 -25.21 -11.21
N TYR A 212 18.77 -25.79 -11.25
CA TYR A 212 19.08 -26.95 -12.07
C TYR A 212 19.17 -28.20 -11.19
N LEU A 213 18.97 -29.36 -11.79
CA LEU A 213 19.14 -30.66 -11.18
C LEU A 213 20.33 -31.38 -11.83
N VAL A 214 21.29 -31.83 -11.03
CA VAL A 214 22.41 -32.63 -11.53
C VAL A 214 21.96 -34.08 -11.60
N PRO A 215 21.82 -34.69 -12.80
CA PRO A 215 21.38 -36.05 -12.91
C PRO A 215 22.53 -37.05 -12.65
N LEU A 216 22.17 -38.20 -12.11
CA LEU A 216 22.97 -39.40 -12.22
C LEU A 216 22.55 -40.10 -13.51
N VAL A 217 23.48 -40.23 -14.48
CA VAL A 217 23.22 -40.86 -15.74
C VAL A 217 23.79 -42.29 -15.72
N GLU A 218 22.97 -43.29 -15.96
CA GLU A 218 23.37 -44.69 -16.01
C GLU A 218 23.83 -45.11 -17.42
N GLY A 219 24.46 -46.28 -17.52
CA GLY A 219 25.03 -46.75 -18.77
C GLY A 219 24.00 -47.00 -19.88
N ASP A 220 22.72 -47.14 -19.55
CA ASP A 220 21.59 -47.23 -20.48
C ASP A 220 21.01 -45.88 -20.90
N GLY A 221 21.59 -44.77 -20.39
CA GLY A 221 21.13 -43.41 -20.64
C GLY A 221 19.97 -42.94 -19.75
N SER A 222 19.48 -43.75 -18.81
CA SER A 222 18.46 -43.34 -17.86
C SER A 222 19.00 -42.29 -16.91
N ARG A 223 18.15 -41.26 -16.59
CA ARG A 223 18.50 -40.15 -15.72
C ARG A 223 17.75 -40.25 -14.38
N TRP A 224 18.49 -40.14 -13.32
CA TRP A 224 18.00 -40.23 -11.94
C TRP A 224 18.40 -38.98 -11.18
N VAL A 225 17.54 -38.56 -10.26
CA VAL A 225 17.78 -37.40 -9.40
C VAL A 225 17.97 -37.87 -7.95
N ARG A 226 19.03 -37.46 -7.30
CA ARG A 226 19.28 -37.77 -5.88
C ARG A 226 18.34 -37.04 -4.97
N ALA A 227 17.94 -37.64 -3.85
CA ALA A 227 17.10 -37.02 -2.81
C ALA A 227 17.66 -35.69 -2.33
N GLY A 228 18.97 -35.61 -2.11
CA GLY A 228 19.67 -34.40 -1.73
C GLY A 228 19.56 -33.28 -2.78
N GLU A 229 19.67 -33.62 -4.06
CA GLU A 229 19.49 -32.66 -5.18
C GLU A 229 18.06 -32.13 -5.25
N LEU A 230 17.05 -33.00 -5.08
CA LEU A 230 15.65 -32.57 -5.01
C LEU A 230 15.40 -31.64 -3.83
N ALA A 231 15.92 -31.98 -2.64
CA ALA A 231 15.79 -31.17 -1.44
C ALA A 231 16.47 -29.80 -1.62
N ARG A 232 17.69 -29.77 -2.21
CA ARG A 232 18.43 -28.56 -2.54
C ARG A 232 17.64 -27.68 -3.54
N CYS A 233 17.12 -28.29 -4.59
CA CYS A 233 16.37 -27.60 -5.61
C CYS A 233 15.05 -27.02 -5.05
N ALA A 234 14.32 -27.77 -4.24
CA ALA A 234 13.12 -27.31 -3.56
C ALA A 234 13.43 -26.13 -2.63
N HIS A 235 14.49 -26.25 -1.82
CA HIS A 235 14.93 -25.18 -0.92
C HIS A 235 15.37 -23.92 -1.67
N ALA A 236 16.13 -24.05 -2.76
CA ALA A 236 16.56 -22.93 -3.60
C ALA A 236 15.39 -22.23 -4.29
N ARG A 237 14.32 -22.95 -4.61
CA ARG A 237 13.09 -22.37 -5.18
C ARG A 237 12.26 -21.62 -4.14
N ASP A 238 12.22 -22.08 -2.91
CA ASP A 238 11.41 -21.53 -1.84
C ASP A 238 12.10 -20.36 -1.12
N ALA A 239 13.41 -20.46 -0.89
CA ALA A 239 14.20 -19.51 -0.12
C ALA A 239 15.11 -18.59 -0.98
N GLY A 240 15.24 -18.86 -2.29
CA GLY A 240 16.34 -18.35 -3.12
C GLY A 240 17.65 -19.09 -2.83
N ILE A 241 18.70 -18.77 -3.61
CA ILE A 241 20.01 -19.38 -3.40
C ILE A 241 20.58 -18.93 -2.04
N ASP A 242 21.16 -19.87 -1.28
CA ASP A 242 21.83 -19.52 -0.03
C ASP A 242 23.14 -18.74 -0.29
N PRO A 243 23.43 -17.67 0.46
CA PRO A 243 24.70 -16.96 0.36
C PRO A 243 25.93 -17.84 0.54
N GLY A 244 25.85 -18.85 1.41
CA GLY A 244 26.91 -19.84 1.62
C GLY A 244 27.17 -20.68 0.36
N ASP A 245 26.10 -21.06 -0.37
CA ASP A 245 26.24 -21.78 -1.65
C ASP A 245 26.95 -20.91 -2.68
N ILE A 246 26.65 -19.60 -2.75
CA ILE A 246 27.35 -18.69 -3.65
C ILE A 246 28.84 -18.63 -3.32
N ARG A 247 29.22 -18.57 -2.05
CA ARG A 247 30.62 -18.56 -1.59
C ARG A 247 31.34 -19.86 -1.90
N SER A 248 30.67 -20.99 -1.81
CA SER A 248 31.26 -22.31 -2.06
C SER A 248 31.56 -22.60 -3.55
N LEU A 249 30.97 -21.84 -4.48
CA LEU A 249 31.14 -22.05 -5.92
C LEU A 249 32.48 -21.53 -6.50
N GLY A 250 33.33 -20.88 -5.72
CA GLY A 250 34.66 -20.37 -6.16
C GLY A 250 35.26 -19.36 -5.19
N ALA A 251 36.34 -18.68 -5.60
CA ALA A 251 37.01 -17.71 -4.75
C ALA A 251 36.14 -16.47 -4.51
N PRO A 252 36.24 -15.80 -3.34
CA PRO A 252 35.46 -14.59 -3.01
C PRO A 252 35.60 -13.47 -4.05
N ASP A 253 36.79 -13.31 -4.62
CA ASP A 253 37.14 -12.26 -5.58
C ASP A 253 36.81 -12.61 -7.04
N ASP A 254 36.28 -13.81 -7.30
CA ASP A 254 35.89 -14.22 -8.65
C ASP A 254 34.92 -13.21 -9.26
N GLN A 255 35.29 -12.71 -10.44
CA GLN A 255 34.54 -11.70 -11.18
C GLN A 255 33.44 -12.35 -12.02
N LEU A 256 32.19 -12.06 -11.70
CA LEU A 256 31.01 -12.53 -12.42
C LEU A 256 30.46 -11.38 -13.28
N SER A 257 30.09 -11.68 -14.53
CA SER A 257 29.26 -10.77 -15.30
C SER A 257 27.86 -10.69 -14.69
N LEU A 258 27.12 -9.59 -14.93
CA LEU A 258 25.74 -9.51 -14.48
C LEU A 258 24.82 -10.60 -15.08
N ALA A 259 25.21 -11.23 -16.18
CA ALA A 259 24.47 -12.34 -16.75
C ALA A 259 24.69 -13.63 -15.95
N GLU A 260 25.89 -13.88 -15.49
CA GLU A 260 26.24 -15.01 -14.61
C GLU A 260 25.65 -14.81 -13.21
N ALA A 261 25.84 -13.64 -12.63
CA ALA A 261 25.22 -13.27 -11.35
C ALA A 261 23.69 -13.43 -11.38
N ALA A 262 23.05 -12.95 -12.44
CA ALA A 262 21.61 -13.05 -12.62
C ALA A 262 21.11 -14.51 -12.63
N ARG A 263 21.87 -15.40 -13.28
CA ARG A 263 21.57 -16.84 -13.31
C ARG A 263 21.72 -17.48 -11.93
N LEU A 264 22.79 -17.16 -11.22
CA LEU A 264 23.03 -17.72 -9.88
C LEU A 264 21.93 -17.33 -8.89
N VAL A 265 21.45 -16.07 -8.93
CA VAL A 265 20.47 -15.58 -7.96
C VAL A 265 19.02 -15.60 -8.45
N GLY A 266 18.74 -16.17 -9.62
CA GLY A 266 17.39 -16.27 -10.20
C GLY A 266 16.74 -14.91 -10.51
N LEU A 267 17.53 -13.87 -10.85
CA LEU A 267 17.06 -12.53 -11.15
C LEU A 267 17.35 -12.13 -12.60
N THR A 268 16.69 -11.07 -13.09
CA THR A 268 16.98 -10.56 -14.42
C THR A 268 18.27 -9.73 -14.46
N LYS A 269 19.05 -9.85 -15.52
CA LYS A 269 20.23 -9.01 -15.78
C LYS A 269 19.88 -7.51 -15.74
N GLN A 270 18.69 -7.14 -16.25
CA GLN A 270 18.21 -5.77 -16.26
C GLN A 270 17.97 -5.26 -14.84
N TYR A 271 17.38 -6.09 -13.98
CA TYR A 271 17.16 -5.75 -12.57
C TYR A 271 18.49 -5.56 -11.84
N LEU A 272 19.45 -6.50 -11.95
CA LEU A 272 20.78 -6.36 -11.35
C LEU A 272 21.53 -5.13 -11.87
N ARG A 273 21.39 -4.80 -13.17
CA ARG A 273 21.96 -3.56 -13.73
C ARG A 273 21.35 -2.30 -13.07
N GLY A 274 20.04 -2.31 -12.80
CA GLY A 274 19.37 -1.22 -12.09
C GLY A 274 19.91 -1.04 -10.68
N LEU A 275 20.14 -2.14 -9.96
CA LEU A 275 20.71 -2.13 -8.60
C LEU A 275 22.18 -1.66 -8.59
N ALA A 276 22.98 -2.09 -9.56
CA ALA A 276 24.37 -1.67 -9.71
C ALA A 276 24.48 -0.18 -10.05
N ARG A 277 23.63 0.33 -10.95
CA ARG A 277 23.53 1.77 -11.23
C ARG A 277 23.08 2.57 -10.01
N TYR A 278 22.13 2.06 -9.25
CA TYR A 278 21.71 2.73 -8.04
C TYR A 278 22.84 2.81 -7.03
N HIS A 279 23.61 1.75 -6.82
CA HIS A 279 24.81 1.79 -5.98
C HIS A 279 25.84 2.80 -6.49
N GLU A 280 26.18 2.77 -7.78
CA GLU A 280 27.15 3.71 -8.41
C GLU A 280 26.74 5.18 -8.17
N ASN A 281 25.44 5.52 -8.29
CA ASN A 281 24.95 6.89 -8.17
C ASN A 281 24.81 7.37 -6.72
N TYR A 282 24.59 6.46 -5.75
CA TYR A 282 24.28 6.78 -4.35
C TYR A 282 25.25 6.13 -3.36
N GLN A 283 26.46 5.78 -3.79
CA GLN A 283 27.43 5.04 -2.98
C GLN A 283 27.69 5.71 -1.63
N VAL A 284 27.97 7.01 -1.62
CA VAL A 284 28.29 7.77 -0.39
C VAL A 284 27.12 7.78 0.60
N GLU A 285 25.88 7.90 0.10
CA GLU A 285 24.67 7.89 0.92
C GLU A 285 24.42 6.49 1.49
N ILE A 286 24.61 5.45 0.67
CA ILE A 286 24.47 4.05 1.07
C ILE A 286 25.51 3.72 2.15
N GLU A 287 26.78 4.05 1.95
CA GLU A 287 27.86 3.81 2.91
C GLU A 287 27.62 4.55 4.23
N ARG A 288 27.19 5.82 4.17
CA ARG A 288 26.82 6.59 5.37
C ARG A 288 25.65 5.95 6.13
N SER A 289 24.65 5.44 5.42
CA SER A 289 23.50 4.76 6.02
C SER A 289 23.93 3.47 6.71
N LEU A 290 24.77 2.66 6.08
CA LEU A 290 25.30 1.41 6.63
C LEU A 290 26.21 1.66 7.85
N ALA A 291 27.09 2.66 7.78
CA ALA A 291 27.94 3.06 8.90
C ALA A 291 27.15 3.55 10.12
N ALA A 292 25.98 4.12 9.89
CA ALA A 292 25.04 4.53 10.94
C ALA A 292 24.13 3.38 11.42
N GLY A 293 24.38 2.13 11.01
CA GLY A 293 23.56 0.96 11.37
C GLY A 293 22.15 0.97 10.75
N ARG A 294 21.90 1.81 9.76
CA ARG A 294 20.61 1.94 9.09
C ARG A 294 20.61 1.19 7.76
N HIS A 295 19.54 0.47 7.48
CA HIS A 295 19.38 -0.17 6.17
C HIS A 295 18.99 0.86 5.11
N PRO A 296 19.69 0.90 3.93
CA PRO A 296 19.28 1.73 2.81
C PRO A 296 17.82 1.42 2.40
N ARG A 297 17.06 2.47 2.08
CA ARG A 297 15.62 2.35 1.71
C ARG A 297 15.39 1.49 0.46
N ARG A 298 16.40 1.32 -0.38
CA ARG A 298 16.32 0.56 -1.63
C ARG A 298 17.42 -0.49 -1.69
N ALA A 299 17.09 -1.67 -2.23
CA ALA A 299 18.09 -2.71 -2.50
C ALA A 299 19.15 -2.18 -3.48
N PHE A 300 20.40 -2.60 -3.28
CA PHE A 300 21.54 -2.24 -4.13
C PHE A 300 22.45 -3.44 -4.32
N LEU A 301 23.25 -3.42 -5.39
CA LEU A 301 24.29 -4.40 -5.70
C LEU A 301 25.63 -3.69 -5.85
N VAL A 302 26.61 -4.05 -5.02
CA VAL A 302 27.97 -3.57 -5.17
C VAL A 302 28.56 -4.22 -6.42
N ALA A 303 28.84 -3.43 -7.43
CA ALA A 303 29.40 -3.87 -8.69
C ALA A 303 30.27 -2.76 -9.28
N HIS A 304 31.26 -3.11 -10.10
CA HIS A 304 32.17 -2.16 -10.72
C HIS A 304 32.20 -2.32 -12.23
N ARG A 305 32.78 -1.36 -12.93
CA ARG A 305 32.95 -1.43 -14.37
C ARG A 305 34.32 -1.99 -14.72
N GLY A 306 34.32 -3.12 -15.39
CA GLY A 306 35.53 -3.71 -15.95
C GLY A 306 36.00 -3.04 -17.24
N THR A 307 37.09 -3.57 -17.80
CA THR A 307 37.59 -3.17 -19.14
C THR A 307 36.48 -3.30 -20.18
N LYS A 308 36.23 -2.30 -20.99
CA LYS A 308 35.11 -2.16 -21.95
C LYS A 308 33.76 -1.74 -21.32
N GLY A 309 33.74 -1.19 -20.09
CA GLY A 309 32.57 -0.62 -19.46
C GLY A 309 31.47 -1.62 -19.06
N ARG A 310 31.77 -2.91 -19.05
CA ARG A 310 30.84 -3.98 -18.62
C ARG A 310 30.79 -4.03 -17.09
N TRP A 311 29.58 -4.21 -16.55
CA TRP A 311 29.39 -4.43 -15.13
C TRP A 311 29.89 -5.81 -14.71
N LEU A 312 30.69 -5.83 -13.65
CA LEU A 312 31.19 -7.01 -12.98
C LEU A 312 30.84 -6.93 -11.48
N VAL A 313 30.56 -8.07 -10.89
CA VAL A 313 30.29 -8.23 -9.45
C VAL A 313 31.17 -9.34 -8.91
N THR A 314 31.78 -9.15 -7.76
CA THR A 314 32.52 -10.24 -7.10
C THR A 314 31.54 -11.25 -6.52
N ARG A 315 31.99 -12.48 -6.36
CA ARG A 315 31.20 -13.55 -5.74
C ARG A 315 30.76 -13.16 -4.33
N GLU A 316 31.66 -12.57 -3.55
CA GLU A 316 31.35 -12.10 -2.21
C GLU A 316 30.30 -11.01 -2.21
N HIS A 317 30.41 -9.98 -3.05
CA HIS A 317 29.39 -8.94 -3.15
C HIS A 317 28.03 -9.46 -3.61
N LEU A 318 28.01 -10.52 -4.41
CA LEU A 318 26.78 -11.19 -4.81
C LEU A 318 26.17 -11.95 -3.62
N ALA A 319 26.98 -12.66 -2.84
CA ALA A 319 26.54 -13.35 -1.62
C ALA A 319 25.99 -12.35 -0.59
N GLU A 320 26.71 -11.27 -0.32
CA GLU A 320 26.24 -10.18 0.55
C GLU A 320 24.95 -9.52 0.05
N PHE A 321 24.78 -9.36 -1.25
CA PHE A 321 23.54 -8.86 -1.83
C PHE A 321 22.38 -9.80 -1.50
N VAL A 322 22.58 -11.12 -1.62
CA VAL A 322 21.55 -12.11 -1.28
C VAL A 322 21.27 -12.13 0.23
N GLU A 323 22.30 -12.00 1.07
CA GLU A 323 22.13 -11.85 2.53
C GLU A 323 21.30 -10.61 2.91
N ARG A 324 21.58 -9.49 2.25
CA ARG A 324 20.84 -8.23 2.46
C ARG A 324 19.45 -8.26 1.84
N ARG A 325 19.23 -9.09 0.82
CA ARG A 325 17.93 -9.21 0.19
C ARG A 325 16.96 -9.79 1.21
N ARG A 326 16.02 -8.97 1.63
CA ARG A 326 14.91 -9.47 2.45
C ARG A 326 14.19 -10.55 1.66
N PRO A 327 14.03 -11.78 2.18
CA PRO A 327 13.10 -12.72 1.58
C PRO A 327 11.76 -12.02 1.41
N PRO A 328 10.98 -12.31 0.36
CA PRO A 328 9.66 -11.74 0.19
C PRO A 328 8.93 -11.93 1.51
N ALA A 329 8.46 -10.83 2.07
CA ALA A 329 7.79 -10.85 3.35
C ALA A 329 6.63 -11.83 3.28
N VAL A 330 6.63 -12.85 4.14
CA VAL A 330 5.51 -13.79 4.20
C VAL A 330 4.30 -13.02 4.70
N ARG A 331 3.39 -12.74 3.80
CA ARG A 331 2.16 -12.03 4.09
C ARG A 331 1.10 -13.08 4.43
N VAL A 332 0.67 -13.13 5.70
CA VAL A 332 -0.35 -14.09 6.15
C VAL A 332 -1.77 -13.54 6.03
N GLY A 333 -1.91 -12.22 6.02
CA GLY A 333 -3.20 -11.55 5.91
C GLY A 333 -3.08 -10.03 6.10
N TYR A 334 -4.23 -9.41 6.32
CA TYR A 334 -4.37 -7.98 6.60
C TYR A 334 -5.33 -7.78 7.77
N ASP A 335 -4.95 -6.98 8.75
CA ASP A 335 -5.83 -6.52 9.81
C ASP A 335 -6.49 -5.21 9.37
N LEU A 336 -7.77 -5.26 9.08
CA LEU A 336 -8.61 -4.11 8.82
C LEU A 336 -9.26 -3.67 10.13
N THR A 337 -8.57 -2.80 10.85
CA THR A 337 -9.05 -2.32 12.16
C THR A 337 -10.08 -1.22 11.97
N LEU A 338 -11.33 -1.42 12.42
CA LEU A 338 -12.37 -0.41 12.48
C LEU A 338 -12.38 0.24 13.86
N THR A 339 -12.09 1.53 13.91
CA THR A 339 -12.13 2.32 15.14
C THR A 339 -13.31 3.29 15.16
N THR A 340 -13.80 3.61 16.35
CA THR A 340 -14.94 4.51 16.56
C THR A 340 -14.51 5.84 17.17
N GLU A 341 -15.38 6.83 17.13
CA GLU A 341 -15.26 8.09 17.87
C GLU A 341 -15.30 7.83 19.38
N LYS A 342 -14.64 8.69 20.16
CA LYS A 342 -14.50 8.48 21.61
C LYS A 342 -15.83 8.60 22.37
N SER A 343 -16.70 9.52 21.96
CA SER A 343 -18.02 9.66 22.59
C SER A 343 -18.86 8.39 22.47
N LEU A 344 -18.77 7.64 21.38
CA LEU A 344 -19.43 6.34 21.22
C LEU A 344 -18.94 5.33 22.25
N GLY A 345 -17.62 5.27 22.47
CA GLY A 345 -17.03 4.39 23.48
C GLY A 345 -17.47 4.77 24.90
N VAL A 346 -17.54 6.06 25.19
CA VAL A 346 -18.05 6.58 26.48
C VAL A 346 -19.52 6.23 26.64
N LEU A 347 -20.37 6.52 25.66
CA LEU A 347 -21.79 6.22 25.71
C LEU A 347 -22.04 4.70 25.88
N ALA A 348 -21.34 3.86 25.09
CA ALA A 348 -21.47 2.42 25.15
C ALA A 348 -21.12 1.82 26.52
N LEU A 349 -20.01 2.27 27.12
CA LEU A 349 -19.43 1.55 28.26
C LEU A 349 -19.75 2.20 29.62
N LEU A 350 -20.22 3.45 29.65
CA LEU A 350 -20.67 4.14 30.86
C LEU A 350 -22.20 4.16 30.98
N GLY A 351 -22.92 4.04 29.87
CA GLY A 351 -24.38 3.94 29.82
C GLY A 351 -24.93 2.67 30.49
N ASP A 352 -26.24 2.53 30.47
CA ASP A 352 -26.93 1.34 30.95
C ASP A 352 -26.79 0.15 29.95
N ALA A 353 -27.37 -0.99 30.31
CA ALA A 353 -27.28 -2.20 29.50
C ALA A 353 -27.97 -2.05 28.13
N THR A 354 -29.09 -1.32 28.06
CA THR A 354 -29.84 -1.08 26.83
C THR A 354 -29.04 -0.18 25.89
N THR A 355 -28.54 0.94 26.40
CA THR A 355 -27.66 1.86 25.67
C THR A 355 -26.39 1.15 25.17
N ARG A 356 -25.76 0.38 26.06
CA ARG A 356 -24.58 -0.44 25.68
C ARG A 356 -24.88 -1.37 24.52
N SER A 357 -25.99 -2.11 24.59
CA SER A 357 -26.39 -3.06 23.55
C SER A 357 -26.67 -2.38 22.22
N ALA A 358 -27.41 -1.26 22.23
CA ALA A 358 -27.72 -0.51 21.03
C ALA A 358 -26.47 0.09 20.36
N VAL A 359 -25.59 0.74 21.14
CA VAL A 359 -24.34 1.31 20.57
C VAL A 359 -23.42 0.23 20.02
N LEU A 360 -23.21 -0.86 20.76
CA LEU A 360 -22.35 -1.95 20.27
C LEU A 360 -22.98 -2.66 19.07
N GLY A 361 -24.31 -2.78 19.03
CA GLY A 361 -25.06 -3.33 17.90
C GLY A 361 -24.91 -2.47 16.64
N SER A 362 -25.06 -1.15 16.75
CA SER A 362 -24.92 -0.24 15.62
C SER A 362 -23.48 -0.20 15.06
N ILE A 363 -22.45 -0.25 15.94
CA ILE A 363 -21.05 -0.38 15.53
C ILE A 363 -20.83 -1.68 14.75
N GLN A 364 -21.42 -2.80 15.25
CA GLN A 364 -21.32 -4.09 14.60
C GLN A 364 -22.01 -4.09 13.23
N ALA A 365 -23.20 -3.53 13.12
CA ALA A 365 -23.92 -3.44 11.86
C ALA A 365 -23.16 -2.62 10.81
N GLY A 366 -22.60 -1.48 11.21
CA GLY A 366 -21.73 -0.68 10.33
C GLY A 366 -20.47 -1.45 9.88
N ASN A 367 -19.85 -2.21 10.79
CA ASN A 367 -18.71 -3.07 10.46
C ASN A 367 -19.07 -4.14 9.44
N ASP A 368 -20.15 -4.85 9.67
CA ASP A 368 -20.58 -5.95 8.80
C ASP A 368 -20.97 -5.47 7.42
N TRP A 369 -21.71 -4.38 7.38
CA TRP A 369 -22.12 -3.75 6.13
C TRP A 369 -20.91 -3.33 5.28
N ALA A 370 -19.95 -2.66 5.90
CA ALA A 370 -18.75 -2.19 5.23
C ALA A 370 -17.84 -3.33 4.77
N LEU A 371 -17.74 -4.43 5.53
CA LEU A 371 -16.99 -5.62 5.14
C LEU A 371 -17.62 -6.32 3.94
N GLY A 372 -18.95 -6.43 3.89
CA GLY A 372 -19.68 -6.96 2.74
C GLY A 372 -19.42 -6.12 1.49
N TRP A 373 -19.53 -4.81 1.60
CA TRP A 373 -19.23 -3.89 0.50
C TRP A 373 -17.78 -3.98 0.03
N LEU A 374 -16.83 -4.06 0.96
CA LEU A 374 -15.41 -4.24 0.62
C LEU A 374 -15.15 -5.59 -0.04
N GLU A 375 -15.85 -6.65 0.34
CA GLU A 375 -15.73 -7.96 -0.30
C GLU A 375 -16.08 -7.87 -1.78
N ASP A 376 -17.12 -7.12 -2.14
CA ASP A 376 -17.55 -6.91 -3.53
C ASP A 376 -16.56 -6.08 -4.34
N HIS A 377 -15.81 -5.14 -3.71
CA HIS A 377 -14.95 -4.19 -4.39
C HIS A 377 -13.45 -4.49 -4.25
N ALA A 378 -13.05 -5.27 -3.26
CA ALA A 378 -11.64 -5.45 -2.90
C ALA A 378 -11.21 -6.93 -2.77
N ALA A 379 -12.11 -7.91 -2.92
CA ALA A 379 -11.72 -9.32 -2.99
C ALA A 379 -11.13 -9.61 -4.38
N VAL A 380 -9.92 -9.12 -4.63
CA VAL A 380 -9.22 -9.22 -5.90
C VAL A 380 -8.00 -10.13 -5.75
N GLY A 381 -7.90 -11.16 -6.59
CA GLY A 381 -6.72 -11.99 -6.75
C GLY A 381 -5.91 -11.59 -7.98
N ARG A 382 -4.86 -12.34 -8.29
CA ARG A 382 -4.06 -12.15 -9.51
C ARG A 382 -3.89 -13.45 -10.28
N VAL A 383 -4.17 -13.41 -11.58
CA VAL A 383 -3.89 -14.49 -12.52
C VAL A 383 -2.99 -13.92 -13.63
N ASP A 384 -1.85 -14.54 -13.87
CA ASP A 384 -0.85 -14.08 -14.85
C ASP A 384 -0.47 -12.60 -14.73
N GLY A 385 -0.40 -12.12 -13.48
CA GLY A 385 -0.06 -10.72 -13.18
C GLY A 385 -1.21 -9.72 -13.37
N LYS A 386 -2.37 -10.12 -13.85
CA LYS A 386 -3.56 -9.28 -14.00
C LYS A 386 -4.48 -9.42 -12.79
N PRO A 387 -5.12 -8.33 -12.33
CA PRO A 387 -6.12 -8.41 -11.27
C PRO A 387 -7.36 -9.15 -11.79
N VAL A 388 -7.94 -10.00 -10.94
CA VAL A 388 -9.18 -10.74 -11.21
C VAL A 388 -10.05 -10.64 -9.96
N THR A 389 -11.28 -10.19 -10.12
CA THR A 389 -12.27 -10.14 -9.04
C THR A 389 -12.62 -11.55 -8.59
N GLY A 390 -12.59 -11.78 -7.27
CA GLY A 390 -12.93 -13.05 -6.66
C GLY A 390 -14.38 -13.09 -6.20
N GLU A 391 -14.83 -14.29 -5.81
CA GLU A 391 -16.17 -14.52 -5.24
C GLU A 391 -16.25 -14.14 -3.76
N GLY A 392 -15.09 -14.09 -3.07
CA GLY A 392 -15.02 -13.71 -1.67
C GLY A 392 -13.71 -14.04 -1.00
N TRP A 393 -13.65 -13.69 0.27
CA TRP A 393 -12.49 -13.88 1.16
C TRP A 393 -12.89 -14.52 2.49
N MET A 394 -11.90 -14.78 3.36
CA MET A 394 -12.11 -15.30 4.72
C MET A 394 -11.70 -14.22 5.72
N VAL A 395 -12.61 -13.81 6.59
CA VAL A 395 -12.38 -12.78 7.60
C VAL A 395 -12.72 -13.30 8.98
N ALA A 396 -11.80 -13.16 9.92
CA ALA A 396 -12.06 -13.35 11.35
C ALA A 396 -12.19 -11.97 12.01
N SER A 397 -13.37 -11.64 12.51
CA SER A 397 -13.69 -10.35 13.14
C SER A 397 -13.70 -10.49 14.65
N PHE A 398 -12.91 -9.65 15.35
CA PHE A 398 -12.79 -9.65 16.81
C PHE A 398 -13.15 -8.27 17.33
N ARG A 399 -14.06 -8.18 18.29
CA ARG A 399 -14.44 -6.94 18.97
C ARG A 399 -13.66 -6.76 20.26
N HIS A 400 -12.97 -5.62 20.39
CA HIS A 400 -12.34 -5.20 21.62
C HIS A 400 -13.05 -3.95 22.16
N LEU A 401 -13.15 -3.83 23.49
CA LEU A 401 -13.87 -2.74 24.15
C LEU A 401 -12.96 -1.66 24.72
N THR A 402 -11.66 -1.94 24.86
CA THR A 402 -10.71 -1.02 25.51
C THR A 402 -9.52 -0.70 24.62
N SER A 403 -8.99 0.52 24.74
CA SER A 403 -7.71 0.88 24.19
C SER A 403 -6.57 0.24 25.01
N ARG A 404 -5.32 0.29 24.50
CA ARG A 404 -4.13 -0.13 25.27
C ARG A 404 -3.88 0.66 26.54
N ALA A 405 -4.38 1.90 26.59
CA ALA A 405 -4.33 2.75 27.77
C ALA A 405 -5.52 2.52 28.72
N LEU A 406 -6.29 1.44 28.49
CA LEU A 406 -7.47 1.08 29.25
C LEU A 406 -8.56 2.18 29.28
N ASP A 407 -8.72 2.92 28.17
CA ASP A 407 -9.84 3.83 27.97
C ASP A 407 -10.99 3.11 27.23
N PRO A 408 -12.26 3.51 27.42
CA PRO A 408 -13.40 3.00 26.67
C PRO A 408 -13.19 3.25 25.18
N PHE A 409 -13.12 2.17 24.39
CA PHE A 409 -12.79 2.25 22.97
C PHE A 409 -13.24 0.98 22.22
N PRO A 410 -14.54 0.81 21.94
CA PRO A 410 -15.02 -0.27 21.10
C PRO A 410 -14.39 -0.18 19.71
N HIS A 411 -13.79 -1.27 19.25
CA HIS A 411 -13.20 -1.37 17.92
C HIS A 411 -13.16 -2.82 17.45
N HIS A 412 -13.13 -2.99 16.14
CA HIS A 412 -13.05 -4.31 15.51
C HIS A 412 -11.70 -4.52 14.86
N HIS A 413 -11.11 -5.67 15.07
CA HIS A 413 -10.03 -6.23 14.28
C HIS A 413 -10.63 -7.23 13.28
N ASN A 414 -10.65 -6.88 12.01
CA ASN A 414 -11.13 -7.74 10.93
C ASN A 414 -9.92 -8.31 10.20
N VAL A 415 -9.53 -9.51 10.56
CA VAL A 415 -8.35 -10.17 9.99
C VAL A 415 -8.74 -10.90 8.73
N ILE A 416 -8.39 -10.32 7.59
CA ILE A 416 -8.60 -10.88 6.26
C ILE A 416 -7.41 -11.79 5.95
N ALA A 417 -7.67 -13.08 5.72
CA ALA A 417 -6.64 -14.02 5.28
C ALA A 417 -6.08 -13.61 3.90
N ASN A 418 -4.79 -13.88 3.66
CA ASN A 418 -4.18 -13.57 2.36
C ASN A 418 -4.65 -14.53 1.26
N THR A 419 -5.95 -14.72 1.14
CA THR A 419 -6.55 -15.61 0.15
C THR A 419 -7.86 -15.04 -0.37
N VAL A 420 -8.09 -15.19 -1.67
CA VAL A 420 -9.33 -14.83 -2.37
C VAL A 420 -9.74 -16.04 -3.21
N ARG A 421 -11.01 -16.45 -3.09
CA ARG A 421 -11.60 -17.51 -3.90
C ARG A 421 -12.04 -16.92 -5.25
N LEU A 422 -11.61 -17.54 -6.34
CA LEU A 422 -12.03 -17.16 -7.69
C LEU A 422 -13.23 -18.01 -8.15
N SER A 423 -13.89 -17.58 -9.22
CA SER A 423 -15.06 -18.25 -9.82
C SER A 423 -14.76 -19.64 -10.38
N ASP A 424 -13.48 -19.94 -10.66
CA ASP A 424 -13.03 -21.28 -11.06
C ASP A 424 -12.84 -22.24 -9.86
N GLY A 425 -13.20 -21.79 -8.65
CA GLY A 425 -13.03 -22.53 -7.39
C GLY A 425 -11.59 -22.53 -6.85
N THR A 426 -10.64 -21.89 -7.52
CA THR A 426 -9.26 -21.80 -7.04
C THR A 426 -9.09 -20.62 -6.08
N ASN A 427 -8.10 -20.71 -5.18
CA ASN A 427 -7.73 -19.63 -4.31
C ASN A 427 -6.44 -18.95 -4.80
N ARG A 428 -6.38 -17.62 -4.67
CA ARG A 428 -5.21 -16.79 -5.00
C ARG A 428 -4.86 -15.87 -3.86
N ALA A 429 -3.62 -15.37 -3.83
CA ALA A 429 -3.22 -14.34 -2.89
C ALA A 429 -4.00 -13.05 -3.15
N LEU A 430 -4.43 -12.39 -2.07
CA LEU A 430 -5.15 -11.12 -2.12
C LEU A 430 -4.28 -10.01 -2.72
N ASP A 431 -4.79 -9.28 -3.70
CA ASP A 431 -4.22 -8.03 -4.19
C ASP A 431 -4.70 -6.85 -3.32
N ALA A 432 -3.95 -6.55 -2.28
CA ALA A 432 -4.37 -5.56 -1.29
C ALA A 432 -4.48 -4.12 -1.82
N ARG A 433 -4.08 -3.82 -3.06
CA ARG A 433 -4.19 -2.46 -3.61
C ARG A 433 -5.64 -1.99 -3.67
N ALA A 434 -6.57 -2.88 -4.04
CA ALA A 434 -8.00 -2.59 -4.00
C ALA A 434 -8.48 -2.34 -2.56
N LEU A 435 -8.01 -3.13 -1.58
CA LEU A 435 -8.34 -2.94 -0.17
C LEU A 435 -7.92 -1.55 0.34
N TYR A 436 -6.68 -1.11 0.04
CA TYR A 436 -6.21 0.23 0.43
C TYR A 436 -7.00 1.34 -0.28
N ARG A 437 -7.35 1.15 -1.54
CA ARG A 437 -8.12 2.13 -2.33
C ARG A 437 -9.51 2.37 -1.75
N HIS A 438 -10.19 1.31 -1.34
CA HIS A 438 -11.59 1.36 -0.92
C HIS A 438 -11.79 1.49 0.59
N ALA A 439 -10.73 1.40 1.41
CA ALA A 439 -10.84 1.44 2.88
C ALA A 439 -11.49 2.72 3.42
N GLN A 440 -11.26 3.87 2.80
CA GLN A 440 -11.87 5.14 3.23
C GLN A 440 -13.37 5.18 2.91
N ALA A 441 -13.77 4.74 1.72
CA ALA A 441 -15.18 4.65 1.35
C ALA A 441 -15.92 3.68 2.28
N ALA A 442 -15.34 2.51 2.57
CA ALA A 442 -15.87 1.58 3.54
C ALA A 442 -16.02 2.19 4.94
N SER A 443 -15.06 3.02 5.38
CA SER A 443 -15.16 3.76 6.64
C SER A 443 -16.35 4.73 6.65
N ALA A 444 -16.58 5.41 5.52
CA ALA A 444 -17.70 6.32 5.36
C ALA A 444 -19.05 5.59 5.44
N LEU A 445 -19.16 4.46 4.75
CA LEU A 445 -20.35 3.60 4.75
C LEU A 445 -20.62 3.00 6.13
N ALA A 446 -19.59 2.46 6.81
CA ALA A 446 -19.71 1.97 8.19
C ALA A 446 -20.21 3.06 9.14
N THR A 447 -19.71 4.29 8.97
CA THR A 447 -20.09 5.43 9.81
C THR A 447 -21.53 5.85 9.54
N ALA A 448 -21.94 5.92 8.28
CA ALA A 448 -23.30 6.29 7.90
C ALA A 448 -24.32 5.28 8.47
N GLU A 449 -24.06 3.98 8.28
CA GLU A 449 -24.93 2.92 8.78
C GLU A 449 -25.04 2.96 10.31
N MET A 450 -23.92 3.04 11.00
CA MET A 450 -23.88 3.12 12.46
C MET A 450 -24.63 4.35 12.98
N ARG A 451 -24.42 5.54 12.40
CA ARG A 451 -25.09 6.78 12.82
C ARG A 451 -26.59 6.68 12.58
N HIS A 452 -26.99 6.18 11.42
CA HIS A 452 -28.39 6.00 11.06
C HIS A 452 -29.12 5.09 12.06
N GLN A 453 -28.57 3.91 12.34
CA GLN A 453 -29.15 2.99 13.30
C GLN A 453 -29.18 3.59 14.71
N LEU A 454 -28.08 4.16 15.18
CA LEU A 454 -27.99 4.70 16.52
C LEU A 454 -28.94 5.88 16.75
N THR A 455 -29.11 6.74 15.73
CA THR A 455 -30.06 7.85 15.79
C THR A 455 -31.50 7.34 15.85
N ASN A 456 -31.83 6.32 15.03
CA ASN A 456 -33.17 5.74 15.03
C ASN A 456 -33.49 4.94 16.31
N ASP A 457 -32.52 4.15 16.81
CA ASP A 457 -32.76 3.25 17.94
C ASP A 457 -32.71 3.95 19.29
N LEU A 458 -31.83 4.95 19.45
CA LEU A 458 -31.62 5.65 20.72
C LEU A 458 -32.01 7.13 20.68
N GLY A 459 -32.31 7.73 19.54
CA GLY A 459 -32.60 9.16 19.44
C GLY A 459 -31.44 10.04 19.88
N VAL A 460 -30.18 9.65 19.58
CA VAL A 460 -29.00 10.48 19.91
C VAL A 460 -28.83 11.61 18.91
N ARG A 461 -28.31 12.75 19.41
CA ARG A 461 -27.94 13.90 18.60
C ARG A 461 -26.44 13.96 18.37
N TRP A 462 -26.02 14.65 17.32
CA TRP A 462 -24.62 14.74 16.89
C TRP A 462 -24.13 16.18 16.91
N ARG A 463 -22.86 16.37 17.21
CA ARG A 463 -22.17 17.65 17.13
C ARG A 463 -20.86 17.50 16.36
N PRO A 464 -20.31 18.56 15.75
CA PRO A 464 -18.99 18.53 15.14
C PRO A 464 -17.91 18.13 16.15
N GLY A 465 -17.04 17.22 15.72
CA GLY A 465 -15.87 16.83 16.49
C GLY A 465 -14.76 17.87 16.44
N ARG A 466 -13.79 17.77 17.34
CA ARG A 466 -12.71 18.76 17.50
C ARG A 466 -11.76 18.87 16.30
N LYS A 467 -11.47 17.77 15.59
CA LYS A 467 -10.57 17.75 14.42
C LYS A 467 -11.33 17.49 13.12
N SER A 468 -12.16 16.49 13.12
CA SER A 468 -13.03 16.09 12.01
C SER A 468 -14.01 15.03 12.53
N GLY A 469 -15.09 14.78 11.79
CA GLY A 469 -16.13 13.82 12.17
C GLY A 469 -17.12 14.36 13.18
N TRP A 470 -17.90 13.48 13.78
CA TRP A 470 -19.06 13.83 14.61
C TRP A 470 -19.01 13.07 15.93
N GLU A 471 -19.25 13.75 17.02
CA GLU A 471 -19.31 13.21 18.36
C GLU A 471 -20.76 13.29 18.87
N ILE A 472 -21.11 12.48 19.87
CA ILE A 472 -22.43 12.54 20.52
C ILE A 472 -22.58 13.90 21.20
N GLU A 473 -23.68 14.59 20.94
CA GLU A 473 -24.05 15.82 21.63
C GLU A 473 -24.21 15.57 23.14
N GLY A 474 -23.81 16.50 23.99
CA GLY A 474 -23.80 16.33 25.44
C GLY A 474 -22.53 15.67 26.00
N ILE A 475 -21.76 14.91 25.19
CA ILE A 475 -20.42 14.46 25.61
C ILE A 475 -19.39 15.51 25.23
N THR A 476 -18.87 16.24 26.24
CA THR A 476 -17.98 17.39 26.03
C THR A 476 -16.61 17.00 25.52
N ASN A 477 -15.88 17.97 24.93
CA ASN A 477 -14.49 17.78 24.52
C ASN A 477 -13.55 17.46 25.69
N GLN A 478 -13.92 17.88 26.94
CA GLN A 478 -13.16 17.54 28.14
C GLN A 478 -13.26 16.05 28.46
N VAL A 479 -14.47 15.48 28.38
CA VAL A 479 -14.71 14.05 28.56
C VAL A 479 -13.98 13.25 27.47
N VAL A 480 -14.10 13.66 26.19
CA VAL A 480 -13.38 13.02 25.07
C VAL A 480 -11.87 13.04 25.29
N GLY A 481 -11.32 14.18 25.78
CA GLY A 481 -9.91 14.35 26.10
C GLY A 481 -9.45 13.44 27.23
N GLU A 482 -10.25 13.34 28.32
CA GLU A 482 -9.97 12.46 29.47
C GLU A 482 -9.81 10.99 29.07
N PHE A 483 -10.59 10.53 28.09
CA PHE A 483 -10.55 9.15 27.57
C PHE A 483 -9.72 8.98 26.30
N SER A 484 -8.85 9.95 25.99
CA SER A 484 -7.94 9.92 24.82
C SER A 484 -6.47 9.81 25.23
N LYS A 485 -6.15 9.17 26.36
CA LYS A 485 -4.78 9.09 26.91
C LYS A 485 -3.75 8.69 25.87
N ARG A 486 -4.01 7.64 25.12
CA ARG A 486 -3.10 7.15 24.09
C ARG A 486 -2.84 8.18 22.99
N ARG A 487 -3.86 8.94 22.59
CA ARG A 487 -3.71 9.99 21.59
C ARG A 487 -2.91 11.17 22.14
N ASN A 488 -3.19 11.55 23.37
CA ASN A 488 -2.47 12.63 24.04
C ASN A 488 -0.97 12.29 24.16
N GLU A 489 -0.61 11.08 24.60
CA GLU A 489 0.79 10.59 24.64
C GLU A 489 1.49 10.68 23.28
N ILE A 490 0.81 10.33 22.19
CA ILE A 490 1.35 10.42 20.84
C ILE A 490 1.51 11.88 20.43
N ASP A 491 0.50 12.72 20.65
CA ASP A 491 0.52 14.14 20.28
C ASP A 491 1.59 14.91 21.08
N ASP A 492 1.81 14.57 22.35
CA ASP A 492 2.88 15.14 23.18
C ASP A 492 4.26 14.74 22.65
N ALA A 493 4.48 13.44 22.40
CA ALA A 493 5.75 12.97 21.87
C ALA A 493 6.05 13.46 20.44
N LEU A 494 5.01 13.73 19.64
CA LEU A 494 5.17 14.35 18.32
C LEU A 494 5.56 15.81 18.45
N ARG A 495 4.96 16.54 19.37
CA ARG A 495 5.28 17.95 19.63
C ARG A 495 6.73 18.10 20.09
N GLU A 496 7.19 17.27 21.04
CA GLU A 496 8.57 17.22 21.47
C GLU A 496 9.54 16.98 20.31
N LEU A 497 9.22 15.99 19.43
CA LEU A 497 10.03 15.73 18.26
C LEU A 497 10.06 16.93 17.28
N GLU A 498 8.90 17.54 17.00
CA GLU A 498 8.78 18.67 16.09
C GLU A 498 9.51 19.92 16.61
N GLU A 499 9.50 20.15 17.92
CA GLU A 499 10.31 21.18 18.58
C GLU A 499 11.81 20.91 18.46
N GLU A 500 12.24 19.64 18.67
CA GLU A 500 13.65 19.22 18.53
C GLU A 500 14.17 19.39 17.11
N ILE A 501 13.38 18.99 16.10
CA ILE A 501 13.82 19.01 14.69
C ILE A 501 13.51 20.32 13.97
N GLY A 502 12.77 21.25 14.60
CA GLY A 502 12.40 22.56 14.05
C GLY A 502 11.47 22.50 12.81
N ARG A 503 10.76 21.38 12.59
CA ARG A 503 9.83 21.18 11.48
C ARG A 503 8.73 20.17 11.83
N GLY A 504 7.68 20.12 11.04
CA GLY A 504 6.69 19.05 11.14
C GLY A 504 7.28 17.66 10.91
N ALA A 505 6.75 16.66 11.63
CA ALA A 505 7.20 15.27 11.55
C ALA A 505 6.77 14.60 10.22
N HIS A 506 7.66 13.88 9.57
CA HIS A 506 7.35 13.07 8.39
C HIS A 506 6.51 11.83 8.78
N PRO A 507 5.71 11.25 7.85
CA PRO A 507 4.89 10.07 8.13
C PRO A 507 5.64 8.91 8.77
N GLY A 508 6.90 8.65 8.36
CA GLY A 508 7.73 7.60 8.96
C GLY A 508 8.19 7.91 10.40
N GLU A 509 8.38 9.20 10.73
CA GLU A 509 8.71 9.65 12.09
C GLU A 509 7.47 9.54 12.99
N VAL A 510 6.29 9.90 12.47
CA VAL A 510 5.01 9.69 13.15
C VAL A 510 4.79 8.22 13.45
N GLU A 511 5.01 7.32 12.48
CA GLU A 511 4.90 5.88 12.68
C GLU A 511 5.88 5.38 13.74
N HIS A 512 7.13 5.88 13.73
CA HIS A 512 8.13 5.53 14.75
C HIS A 512 7.69 5.96 16.15
N ILE A 513 7.16 7.19 16.32
CA ILE A 513 6.62 7.66 17.60
C ILE A 513 5.46 6.79 18.06
N VAL A 514 4.51 6.47 17.18
CA VAL A 514 3.38 5.59 17.48
C VAL A 514 3.85 4.21 17.96
N LEU A 515 4.91 3.66 17.38
CA LEU A 515 5.47 2.37 17.78
C LEU A 515 6.25 2.47 19.09
N ARG A 516 7.10 3.49 19.25
CA ARG A 516 7.95 3.69 20.44
C ARG A 516 7.13 3.93 21.71
N THR A 517 6.08 4.75 21.62
CA THR A 517 5.21 5.08 22.75
C THR A 517 4.15 4.01 23.02
N ARG A 518 4.18 2.85 22.32
CA ARG A 518 3.15 1.82 22.41
C ARG A 518 3.28 1.04 23.72
N PRO A 519 2.33 1.16 24.68
CA PRO A 519 2.38 0.40 25.93
C PRO A 519 2.18 -1.11 25.67
N ALA A 520 2.66 -1.92 26.61
CA ALA A 520 2.35 -3.35 26.65
C ALA A 520 0.84 -3.56 26.74
N LYS A 521 0.32 -4.63 26.11
CA LYS A 521 -1.10 -4.96 26.17
C LYS A 521 -1.45 -5.36 27.61
N ASN A 522 -2.44 -4.69 28.20
CA ASN A 522 -3.07 -5.06 29.45
C ASN A 522 -4.46 -5.63 29.14
N HIS A 523 -4.77 -6.80 29.71
CA HIS A 523 -6.00 -7.55 29.51
C HIS A 523 -6.96 -7.40 30.69
N THR A 524 -7.12 -6.19 31.23
CA THR A 524 -8.14 -5.91 32.25
C THR A 524 -9.50 -5.90 31.56
N PRO A 525 -10.49 -6.70 32.01
CA PRO A 525 -11.84 -6.67 31.50
C PRO A 525 -12.45 -5.29 31.57
N ALA A 526 -13.28 -4.92 30.60
CA ALA A 526 -13.94 -3.60 30.57
C ALA A 526 -14.81 -3.38 31.80
N ASP A 527 -15.51 -4.42 32.24
CA ASP A 527 -16.42 -4.35 33.39
C ASP A 527 -15.69 -4.02 34.71
N ASP A 528 -14.44 -4.45 34.88
CA ASP A 528 -13.60 -4.07 36.03
C ASP A 528 -13.19 -2.60 36.04
N LEU A 529 -13.31 -1.93 34.88
CA LEU A 529 -12.88 -0.55 34.69
C LEU A 529 -14.05 0.46 34.78
N ILE A 530 -15.29 0.00 34.68
CA ILE A 530 -16.48 0.87 34.56
C ILE A 530 -16.60 1.83 35.74
N ALA A 531 -16.38 1.39 36.97
CA ALA A 531 -16.43 2.23 38.16
C ALA A 531 -15.41 3.39 38.07
N SER A 532 -14.17 3.06 37.73
CA SER A 532 -13.11 4.05 37.55
C SER A 532 -13.41 5.02 36.39
N TRP A 533 -13.99 4.55 35.29
CA TRP A 533 -14.38 5.41 34.19
C TRP A 533 -15.52 6.35 34.58
N ARG A 534 -16.52 5.89 35.33
CA ARG A 534 -17.63 6.71 35.82
C ARG A 534 -17.12 7.81 36.74
N ASP A 535 -16.19 7.50 37.67
CA ASP A 535 -15.57 8.50 38.57
C ASP A 535 -14.78 9.55 37.76
N ARG A 536 -14.09 9.15 36.71
CA ARG A 536 -13.35 10.06 35.81
C ARG A 536 -14.29 10.94 35.01
N ALA A 537 -15.37 10.40 34.46
CA ALA A 537 -16.38 11.11 33.68
C ALA A 537 -17.15 12.12 34.55
N ALA A 538 -17.51 11.76 35.80
CA ALA A 538 -18.19 12.60 36.73
C ALA A 538 -17.44 13.89 37.09
N ARG A 539 -16.09 13.86 37.08
CA ARG A 539 -15.26 15.06 37.28
C ARG A 539 -15.47 16.11 36.17
N HIS A 540 -15.98 15.70 35.05
CA HIS A 540 -16.29 16.55 33.89
C HIS A 540 -17.80 16.72 33.68
N GLY A 541 -18.61 16.45 34.72
CA GLY A 541 -20.04 16.64 34.71
C GLY A 541 -20.84 15.52 33.99
N LEU A 542 -20.21 14.44 33.55
CA LEU A 542 -20.89 13.32 32.91
C LEU A 542 -21.24 12.26 33.98
N THR A 543 -22.47 12.32 34.48
CA THR A 543 -23.04 11.42 35.50
C THR A 543 -23.98 10.39 34.82
N PRO A 544 -24.43 9.34 35.54
CA PRO A 544 -25.43 8.42 35.01
C PRO A 544 -26.71 9.09 34.52
N ASP A 545 -27.17 10.15 35.24
CA ASP A 545 -28.38 10.88 34.87
C ASP A 545 -28.17 11.68 33.57
N THR A 546 -27.04 12.42 33.46
CA THR A 546 -26.72 13.15 32.23
C THR A 546 -26.44 12.22 31.06
N LEU A 547 -25.97 11.00 31.30
CA LEU A 547 -25.84 9.96 30.24
C LEU A 547 -27.20 9.48 29.75
N ALA A 548 -28.18 9.30 30.62
CA ALA A 548 -29.53 8.93 30.26
C ALA A 548 -30.21 10.01 29.39
N ASP A 549 -29.92 11.28 29.66
CA ASP A 549 -30.45 12.41 28.88
C ASP A 549 -29.89 12.52 27.45
N LEU A 550 -28.85 11.75 27.10
CA LEU A 550 -28.27 11.75 25.75
C LEU A 550 -29.07 10.94 24.73
N SER A 551 -30.10 10.23 25.18
CA SER A 551 -30.97 9.40 24.35
C SER A 551 -32.44 9.81 24.47
N GLY A 552 -33.30 9.27 23.62
CA GLY A 552 -34.74 9.53 23.66
C GLY A 552 -35.17 10.85 23.02
N HIS A 553 -34.27 11.53 22.30
CA HIS A 553 -34.65 12.73 21.54
C HIS A 553 -35.49 12.36 20.33
N ASP A 554 -36.48 13.19 20.00
CA ASP A 554 -37.20 13.09 18.73
C ASP A 554 -36.26 13.57 17.62
N THR A 555 -35.63 12.60 16.98
CA THR A 555 -34.71 12.81 15.85
C THR A 555 -35.40 12.39 14.57
N GLN A 556 -36.44 13.13 14.15
CA GLN A 556 -37.03 12.87 12.85
C GLN A 556 -35.97 12.97 11.76
N ALA A 557 -35.88 11.95 10.91
CA ALA A 557 -35.01 11.98 9.74
C ALA A 557 -35.39 13.23 8.90
N GLN A 558 -34.51 14.23 8.93
CA GLN A 558 -34.70 15.45 8.16
C GLN A 558 -34.70 15.09 6.69
N ALA A 559 -35.72 15.53 5.94
CA ALA A 559 -35.72 15.39 4.51
C ALA A 559 -34.50 16.15 3.96
N VAL A 560 -33.58 15.41 3.36
CA VAL A 560 -32.38 15.99 2.74
C VAL A 560 -32.80 16.73 1.49
N ASP A 561 -32.50 18.01 1.40
CA ASP A 561 -32.56 18.74 0.13
C ASP A 561 -31.37 18.29 -0.74
N GLU A 562 -31.64 17.32 -1.62
CA GLU A 562 -30.62 16.72 -2.49
C GLU A 562 -30.01 17.73 -3.45
N ALA A 563 -30.81 18.69 -3.93
CA ALA A 563 -30.32 19.72 -4.85
C ALA A 563 -29.33 20.67 -4.15
N ALA A 564 -29.65 21.13 -2.94
CA ALA A 564 -28.77 21.96 -2.14
C ALA A 564 -27.50 21.21 -1.71
N LEU A 565 -27.62 19.91 -1.36
CA LEU A 565 -26.50 19.03 -1.03
C LEU A 565 -25.54 18.90 -2.22
N PHE A 566 -26.06 18.63 -3.43
CA PHE A 566 -25.25 18.48 -4.63
C PHE A 566 -24.60 19.79 -5.05
N GLU A 567 -25.32 20.90 -4.96
CA GLU A 567 -24.76 22.24 -5.23
C GLU A 567 -23.60 22.56 -4.28
N SER A 568 -23.77 22.28 -2.99
CA SER A 568 -22.72 22.50 -1.99
C SER A 568 -21.49 21.62 -2.23
N LEU A 569 -21.70 20.34 -2.55
CA LEU A 569 -20.61 19.41 -2.86
C LEU A 569 -19.86 19.75 -4.13
N ALA A 570 -20.55 20.25 -5.16
CA ALA A 570 -19.95 20.65 -6.44
C ALA A 570 -19.30 22.03 -6.38
N GLY A 571 -19.63 22.84 -5.37
CA GLY A 571 -19.18 24.23 -5.22
C GLY A 571 -17.68 24.37 -4.92
N ALA A 572 -17.22 25.61 -4.80
CA ALA A 572 -15.81 25.97 -4.63
C ALA A 572 -15.17 25.37 -3.38
N GLU A 573 -15.89 25.30 -2.26
CA GLU A 573 -15.45 24.70 -0.99
C GLU A 573 -15.83 23.21 -0.89
N GLY A 574 -16.36 22.62 -1.97
CA GLY A 574 -16.85 21.25 -2.04
C GLY A 574 -15.75 20.24 -2.33
N ILE A 575 -16.11 19.17 -3.06
CA ILE A 575 -15.24 18.01 -3.27
C ILE A 575 -13.94 18.33 -4.01
N CYS A 576 -13.95 19.34 -4.87
CA CYS A 576 -12.78 19.79 -5.62
C CYS A 576 -11.92 20.84 -4.89
N SER A 577 -12.23 21.20 -3.63
CA SER A 577 -11.43 22.17 -2.87
C SER A 577 -10.00 21.72 -2.57
N GLY A 578 -9.77 20.41 -2.48
CA GLY A 578 -8.46 19.80 -2.23
C GLY A 578 -7.75 19.21 -3.45
N GLY A 579 -8.41 19.18 -4.61
CA GLY A 579 -7.89 18.60 -5.84
C GLY A 579 -8.82 18.80 -7.02
N SER A 580 -8.30 18.80 -8.24
CA SER A 580 -9.09 19.07 -9.45
C SER A 580 -9.92 17.88 -9.95
N VAL A 581 -9.65 16.69 -9.46
CA VAL A 581 -10.33 15.44 -9.85
C VAL A 581 -10.59 14.57 -8.64
N PHE A 582 -11.61 13.72 -8.73
CA PHE A 582 -11.97 12.77 -7.68
C PHE A 582 -12.52 11.47 -8.26
N SER A 583 -12.44 10.40 -7.48
CA SER A 583 -13.01 9.09 -7.75
C SER A 583 -14.38 8.92 -7.08
N ARG A 584 -15.14 7.88 -7.47
CA ARG A 584 -16.39 7.51 -6.80
C ARG A 584 -16.20 7.25 -5.29
N SER A 585 -15.07 6.63 -4.91
CA SER A 585 -14.73 6.39 -3.49
C SER A 585 -14.53 7.71 -2.72
N GLU A 586 -13.90 8.71 -3.32
CA GLU A 586 -13.74 10.03 -2.72
C GLU A 586 -15.08 10.78 -2.64
N ALA A 587 -15.96 10.62 -3.63
CA ALA A 587 -17.31 11.18 -3.60
C ALA A 587 -18.13 10.57 -2.44
N LEU A 588 -18.08 9.26 -2.20
CA LEU A 588 -18.70 8.61 -1.05
C LEU A 588 -18.19 9.20 0.28
N VAL A 589 -16.90 9.41 0.40
CA VAL A 589 -16.29 9.98 1.61
C VAL A 589 -16.73 11.44 1.82
N ALA A 590 -16.74 12.22 0.75
CA ALA A 590 -17.17 13.63 0.79
C ALA A 590 -18.65 13.73 1.18
N MET A 591 -19.52 12.96 0.54
CA MET A 591 -20.96 12.89 0.83
C MET A 591 -21.25 12.51 2.28
N ALA A 592 -20.60 11.45 2.80
CA ALA A 592 -20.80 10.97 4.17
C ALA A 592 -20.37 11.96 5.26
N ASN A 593 -19.41 12.82 4.95
CA ASN A 593 -18.87 13.81 5.90
C ASN A 593 -19.42 15.22 5.66
N HIS A 594 -20.24 15.41 4.62
CA HIS A 594 -20.78 16.71 4.32
C HIS A 594 -21.73 17.16 5.42
N PRO A 595 -21.53 18.36 5.98
CA PRO A 595 -22.45 18.90 6.99
C PRO A 595 -23.75 19.33 6.28
N VAL A 596 -24.88 18.93 6.85
CA VAL A 596 -26.20 19.40 6.44
C VAL A 596 -26.76 20.37 7.47
N PRO A 597 -27.58 21.37 7.09
CA PRO A 597 -28.22 22.26 8.06
C PRO A 597 -29.07 21.46 9.06
N GLY A 598 -29.01 21.80 10.34
CA GLY A 598 -29.91 21.23 11.35
C GLY A 598 -31.35 21.68 11.15
N ALA A 599 -32.32 20.98 11.75
CA ALA A 599 -33.76 21.25 11.58
C ALA A 599 -34.16 22.68 11.95
N ASP A 600 -33.47 23.29 12.92
CA ASP A 600 -33.74 24.62 13.39
C ASP A 600 -32.75 25.68 12.85
N GLY A 601 -31.87 25.29 11.92
CA GLY A 601 -30.83 26.16 11.35
C GLY A 601 -29.70 26.53 12.31
N GLU A 602 -29.69 25.97 13.53
CA GLU A 602 -28.77 26.40 14.59
C GLU A 602 -27.41 25.68 14.56
N GLN A 603 -27.34 24.40 14.20
CA GLN A 603 -26.07 23.68 14.11
C GLN A 603 -26.03 22.73 12.92
N ALA A 604 -24.87 22.68 12.26
CA ALA A 604 -24.63 21.66 11.25
C ALA A 604 -24.74 20.26 11.86
N GLN A 605 -25.39 19.36 11.14
CA GLN A 605 -25.59 17.95 11.50
C GLN A 605 -24.91 17.06 10.45
N PRO A 606 -24.54 15.80 10.79
CA PRO A 606 -24.11 14.86 9.78
C PRO A 606 -25.30 14.46 8.89
N LEU A 607 -25.00 14.04 7.67
CA LEU A 607 -25.99 13.38 6.81
C LEU A 607 -26.43 12.08 7.51
N LEU A 608 -27.71 12.03 7.94
CA LEU A 608 -28.29 10.92 8.68
C LEU A 608 -29.04 9.99 7.71
N CYS A 609 -28.31 9.13 7.02
CA CYS A 609 -28.87 8.10 6.14
C CYS A 609 -28.09 6.81 6.28
N GLY A 610 -28.73 5.67 6.03
CA GLY A 610 -28.08 4.37 5.97
C GLY A 610 -27.10 4.26 4.78
N ALA A 611 -26.21 3.30 4.84
CA ALA A 611 -25.16 3.12 3.86
C ALA A 611 -25.70 2.91 2.42
N SER A 612 -26.80 2.19 2.24
CA SER A 612 -27.43 2.01 0.93
C SER A 612 -27.88 3.35 0.34
N ARG A 613 -28.53 4.20 1.15
CA ARG A 613 -28.96 5.51 0.71
C ARG A 613 -27.80 6.45 0.40
N LEU A 614 -26.72 6.36 1.14
CA LEU A 614 -25.50 7.11 0.88
C LEU A 614 -24.89 6.76 -0.48
N ILE A 615 -24.91 5.48 -0.87
CA ILE A 615 -24.46 5.03 -2.20
C ILE A 615 -25.37 5.61 -3.28
N GLU A 616 -26.70 5.51 -3.11
CA GLU A 616 -27.66 6.06 -4.07
C GLU A 616 -27.48 7.56 -4.29
N LEU A 617 -27.35 8.34 -3.19
CA LEU A 617 -27.11 9.78 -3.27
C LEU A 617 -25.78 10.09 -3.97
N THR A 618 -24.75 9.30 -3.71
CA THR A 618 -23.46 9.46 -4.39
C THR A 618 -23.57 9.19 -5.88
N ASP A 619 -24.27 8.12 -6.27
CA ASP A 619 -24.43 7.78 -7.69
C ASP A 619 -25.31 8.81 -8.41
N GLN A 620 -26.34 9.36 -7.76
CA GLN A 620 -27.14 10.46 -8.25
C GLN A 620 -26.31 11.75 -8.42
N PHE A 621 -25.46 12.08 -7.44
CA PHE A 621 -24.53 13.20 -7.54
C PHE A 621 -23.57 13.06 -8.73
N LEU A 622 -22.96 11.87 -8.90
CA LEU A 622 -22.05 11.59 -10.01
C LEU A 622 -22.76 11.65 -11.39
N ALA A 623 -24.05 11.39 -11.44
CA ALA A 623 -24.88 11.48 -12.64
C ALA A 623 -25.49 12.87 -12.85
N SER A 624 -25.32 13.81 -11.92
CA SER A 624 -25.91 15.15 -11.97
C SER A 624 -25.22 16.02 -13.03
N GLU A 625 -25.90 17.09 -13.48
CA GLU A 625 -25.36 18.08 -14.41
C GLU A 625 -24.16 18.87 -13.86
N GLN A 626 -23.89 18.78 -12.55
CA GLN A 626 -22.80 19.46 -11.88
C GLN A 626 -21.47 18.70 -11.94
N VAL A 627 -21.50 17.43 -12.36
CA VAL A 627 -20.34 16.52 -12.38
C VAL A 627 -20.04 16.06 -13.80
N VAL A 628 -18.77 16.00 -14.14
CA VAL A 628 -18.29 15.58 -15.46
C VAL A 628 -17.34 14.40 -15.29
N ALA A 629 -17.64 13.27 -15.95
CA ALA A 629 -16.72 12.14 -16.05
C ALA A 629 -15.60 12.47 -17.05
N LEU A 630 -14.35 12.26 -16.62
CA LEU A 630 -13.16 12.59 -17.42
C LEU A 630 -12.60 11.39 -18.19
N THR A 631 -12.96 10.17 -17.81
CA THR A 631 -12.44 8.93 -18.41
C THR A 631 -13.58 7.91 -18.57
N ASP A 632 -13.50 7.09 -19.62
CA ASP A 632 -14.44 5.99 -19.89
C ASP A 632 -13.92 4.65 -19.31
N ALA A 633 -13.15 4.70 -18.24
CA ALA A 633 -12.60 3.51 -17.58
C ALA A 633 -13.66 2.84 -16.68
N ASP A 634 -13.42 1.59 -16.28
CA ASP A 634 -14.27 0.87 -15.30
C ASP A 634 -14.37 1.62 -13.96
N GLU A 635 -13.35 2.40 -13.60
CA GLU A 635 -13.35 3.33 -12.48
C GLU A 635 -13.04 4.75 -13.00
N PRO A 636 -14.05 5.50 -13.43
CA PRO A 636 -13.85 6.83 -13.97
C PRO A 636 -13.37 7.82 -12.91
N LEU A 637 -12.59 8.80 -13.36
CA LEU A 637 -12.31 10.01 -12.61
C LEU A 637 -13.32 11.08 -13.00
N TYR A 638 -13.68 11.89 -12.03
CA TYR A 638 -14.67 12.94 -12.16
C TYR A 638 -14.08 14.30 -11.81
N THR A 639 -14.73 15.35 -12.29
CA THR A 639 -14.53 16.72 -11.85
C THR A 639 -15.88 17.44 -11.77
N THR A 640 -15.91 18.65 -11.24
CA THR A 640 -17.14 19.45 -11.22
C THR A 640 -17.13 20.49 -12.34
N VAL A 641 -18.32 20.90 -12.79
CA VAL A 641 -18.49 21.99 -13.75
C VAL A 641 -17.87 23.28 -13.22
N GLU A 642 -17.98 23.54 -11.91
CA GLU A 642 -17.33 24.69 -11.27
C GLU A 642 -15.80 24.63 -11.41
N MET A 643 -15.19 23.47 -11.21
CA MET A 643 -13.74 23.30 -11.38
C MET A 643 -13.30 23.53 -12.83
N LEU A 644 -14.08 23.05 -13.83
CA LEU A 644 -13.83 23.37 -15.23
C LEU A 644 -13.95 24.87 -15.49
N GLY A 645 -14.95 25.51 -14.91
CA GLY A 645 -15.11 26.98 -14.97
C GLY A 645 -13.92 27.72 -14.35
N VAL A 646 -13.34 27.21 -13.25
CA VAL A 646 -12.09 27.75 -12.67
C VAL A 646 -10.94 27.62 -13.66
N GLN A 647 -10.77 26.46 -14.28
CA GLN A 647 -9.71 26.24 -15.29
C GLN A 647 -9.86 27.19 -16.49
N ASP A 648 -11.08 27.38 -16.98
CA ASP A 648 -11.38 28.30 -18.09
C ASP A 648 -11.08 29.77 -17.69
N ARG A 649 -11.45 30.17 -16.46
CA ARG A 649 -11.12 31.50 -15.92
C ARG A 649 -9.62 31.73 -15.83
N ILE A 650 -8.86 30.70 -15.39
CA ILE A 650 -7.39 30.75 -15.32
C ILE A 650 -6.82 30.91 -16.75
N ALA A 651 -7.24 30.06 -17.70
CA ALA A 651 -6.78 30.11 -19.07
C ALA A 651 -7.09 31.46 -19.74
N ALA A 652 -8.30 31.99 -19.56
CA ALA A 652 -8.71 33.29 -20.07
C ALA A 652 -7.87 34.44 -19.46
N ARG A 653 -7.65 34.41 -18.13
CA ARG A 653 -6.78 35.40 -17.44
C ARG A 653 -5.35 35.33 -17.93
N PHE A 654 -4.81 34.12 -18.08
CA PHE A 654 -3.47 33.89 -18.62
C PHE A 654 -3.34 34.50 -20.03
N THR A 655 -4.24 34.11 -20.92
CA THR A 655 -4.28 34.64 -22.33
C THR A 655 -4.40 36.14 -22.37
N LYS A 656 -5.30 36.73 -21.57
CA LYS A 656 -5.47 38.19 -21.45
C LYS A 656 -4.24 38.87 -20.90
N GLY A 657 -3.43 38.19 -20.13
CA GLY A 657 -2.19 38.67 -19.52
C GLY A 657 -0.97 38.68 -20.45
N LEU A 658 -1.05 38.02 -21.62
CA LEU A 658 0.04 38.00 -22.59
C LEU A 658 0.26 39.38 -23.23
N HIS A 659 1.53 39.71 -23.52
CA HIS A 659 1.98 40.94 -24.23
C HIS A 659 1.43 42.26 -23.66
N ARG A 660 1.36 42.36 -22.31
CA ARG A 660 0.84 43.57 -21.62
C ARG A 660 1.89 44.61 -21.35
N GLY A 661 3.17 44.35 -21.65
CA GLY A 661 4.24 45.24 -21.30
C GLY A 661 4.49 45.32 -19.78
N ALA A 662 4.08 44.28 -19.04
CA ALA A 662 4.23 44.22 -17.58
C ALA A 662 5.64 43.75 -17.23
N HIS A 663 6.17 44.31 -16.15
CA HIS A 663 7.40 43.85 -15.50
C HIS A 663 8.62 43.73 -16.43
N LEU A 664 8.77 44.70 -17.35
CA LEU A 664 9.90 44.76 -18.25
C LEU A 664 11.16 45.20 -17.48
N VAL A 665 12.23 44.38 -17.64
CA VAL A 665 13.52 44.64 -17.05
C VAL A 665 14.45 45.15 -18.14
N PRO A 666 15.18 46.28 -17.91
CA PRO A 666 16.20 46.76 -18.85
C PRO A 666 17.29 45.73 -19.10
N ASP A 667 17.81 45.66 -20.35
CA ASP A 667 18.77 44.68 -20.80
C ASP A 667 19.99 44.57 -19.86
N GLY A 668 20.56 45.73 -19.43
CA GLY A 668 21.70 45.73 -18.55
C GLY A 668 21.50 45.05 -17.19
N HIS A 669 20.27 45.05 -16.63
CA HIS A 669 19.99 44.33 -15.39
C HIS A 669 19.88 42.82 -15.63
N VAL A 670 19.34 42.41 -16.79
CA VAL A 670 19.27 41.00 -17.18
C VAL A 670 20.65 40.43 -17.43
N GLU A 671 21.49 41.15 -18.19
CA GLU A 671 22.89 40.78 -18.48
C GLU A 671 23.70 40.65 -17.18
N ALA A 672 23.64 41.64 -16.29
CA ALA A 672 24.29 41.58 -14.99
C ALA A 672 23.84 40.44 -14.11
N ALA A 673 22.57 40.08 -14.13
CA ALA A 673 22.04 38.91 -13.42
C ALA A 673 22.56 37.60 -14.04
N LEU A 674 22.59 37.51 -15.37
CA LEU A 674 23.12 36.34 -16.08
C LEU A 674 24.62 36.16 -15.91
N GLU A 675 25.39 37.25 -15.72
CA GLU A 675 26.81 37.20 -15.38
C GLU A 675 27.03 36.68 -13.96
N ARG A 676 26.26 37.15 -12.97
CA ARG A 676 26.31 36.63 -11.60
C ARG A 676 25.94 35.14 -11.51
N HIS A 677 25.04 34.67 -12.37
CA HIS A 677 24.62 33.31 -12.47
C HIS A 677 25.21 32.57 -13.69
N ALA A 678 26.53 32.68 -13.87
CA ALA A 678 27.26 32.15 -15.04
C ALA A 678 27.12 30.64 -15.24
N HIS A 679 26.74 29.89 -14.17
CA HIS A 679 26.54 28.45 -14.18
C HIS A 679 25.20 28.00 -14.83
N LEU A 680 24.34 28.93 -15.21
CA LEU A 680 23.06 28.62 -15.87
C LEU A 680 23.27 28.02 -17.26
N THR A 681 22.51 26.99 -17.60
CA THR A 681 22.50 26.43 -18.96
C THR A 681 21.93 27.41 -19.98
N GLY A 682 22.18 27.16 -21.26
CA GLY A 682 21.65 28.01 -22.33
C GLY A 682 20.10 28.11 -22.34
N GLU A 683 19.38 27.02 -21.91
CA GLU A 683 17.93 27.05 -21.80
C GLU A 683 17.46 27.88 -20.59
N GLN A 684 18.14 27.77 -19.47
CA GLN A 684 17.84 28.55 -18.28
C GLN A 684 18.12 30.05 -18.53
N ARG A 685 19.19 30.39 -19.20
CA ARG A 685 19.53 31.79 -19.60
C ARG A 685 18.43 32.36 -20.50
N ARG A 686 17.97 31.59 -21.50
CA ARG A 686 16.83 32.01 -22.35
C ARG A 686 15.56 32.25 -21.53
N LEU A 687 15.25 31.38 -20.59
CA LEU A 687 14.06 31.52 -19.74
C LEU A 687 14.14 32.78 -18.86
N VAL A 688 15.31 33.11 -18.29
CA VAL A 688 15.55 34.35 -17.54
C VAL A 688 15.27 35.56 -18.46
N THR A 689 15.83 35.58 -19.67
CA THR A 689 15.65 36.66 -20.61
C THR A 689 14.13 36.79 -21.00
N GLU A 690 13.49 35.68 -21.32
CA GLU A 690 12.07 35.68 -21.68
C GLU A 690 11.18 36.19 -20.53
N TRP A 691 11.40 35.74 -19.31
CA TRP A 691 10.60 36.14 -18.16
C TRP A 691 10.79 37.59 -17.78
N CYS A 692 11.97 38.14 -17.99
CA CYS A 692 12.28 39.52 -17.69
C CYS A 692 11.89 40.51 -18.78
N GLN A 693 11.81 40.06 -20.07
CA GLN A 693 11.74 41.00 -21.21
C GLN A 693 10.48 40.88 -22.09
N ARG A 694 9.71 39.72 -22.01
CA ARG A 694 8.51 39.56 -22.85
C ARG A 694 7.31 40.39 -22.42
N GLY A 695 7.31 40.91 -21.20
CA GLY A 695 6.23 41.78 -20.71
C GLY A 695 4.90 41.06 -20.56
N HIS A 696 4.89 39.77 -20.29
CA HIS A 696 3.68 39.01 -19.96
C HIS A 696 3.34 39.20 -18.49
N ARG A 697 2.04 39.45 -18.19
CA ARG A 697 1.58 39.57 -16.81
C ARG A 697 1.61 38.22 -16.08
N PHE A 698 1.38 37.12 -16.78
CA PHE A 698 1.46 35.76 -16.28
C PHE A 698 2.43 34.96 -17.14
N GLN A 699 3.30 34.21 -16.49
CA GLN A 699 4.28 33.36 -17.15
C GLN A 699 4.38 32.05 -16.38
N ALA A 700 4.58 30.94 -17.07
CA ALA A 700 4.71 29.62 -16.45
C ALA A 700 5.82 28.83 -17.13
N ALA A 701 6.55 28.05 -16.35
CA ALA A 701 7.53 27.10 -16.85
C ALA A 701 7.32 25.73 -16.23
N ILE A 702 7.40 24.71 -17.05
CA ILE A 702 7.35 23.31 -16.61
C ILE A 702 8.78 22.75 -16.65
N GLY A 703 9.26 22.22 -15.54
CA GLY A 703 10.57 21.60 -15.45
C GLY A 703 10.54 20.33 -14.59
N ARG A 704 11.30 19.31 -15.01
CA ARG A 704 11.46 18.08 -14.22
C ARG A 704 12.15 18.36 -12.88
N ALA A 705 11.98 17.48 -11.90
CA ALA A 705 12.74 17.55 -10.66
C ALA A 705 14.26 17.56 -10.96
N GLY A 706 14.99 18.47 -10.32
CA GLY A 706 16.44 18.66 -10.56
C GLY A 706 16.81 19.46 -11.83
N ALA A 707 15.84 20.00 -12.58
CA ALA A 707 16.12 20.83 -13.76
C ALA A 707 16.66 22.25 -13.43
N GLY A 708 16.84 22.59 -12.16
CA GLY A 708 17.34 23.90 -11.73
C GLY A 708 16.31 25.02 -11.81
N LYS A 709 15.00 24.71 -11.64
CA LYS A 709 13.91 25.72 -11.60
C LYS A 709 14.21 26.83 -10.60
N THR A 710 14.51 26.49 -9.36
CA THR A 710 14.76 27.44 -8.28
C THR A 710 16.00 28.30 -8.56
N THR A 711 17.04 27.71 -9.17
CA THR A 711 18.25 28.45 -9.61
C THR A 711 17.93 29.47 -10.70
N THR A 712 17.04 29.12 -11.63
CA THR A 712 16.58 30.05 -12.69
C THR A 712 15.77 31.18 -12.08
N VAL A 713 14.88 30.87 -11.11
CA VAL A 713 14.10 31.88 -10.37
C VAL A 713 15.01 32.83 -9.61
N ALA A 714 16.10 32.35 -9.00
CA ALA A 714 17.06 33.20 -8.30
C ALA A 714 17.66 34.26 -9.24
N ALA A 715 18.08 33.87 -10.45
CA ALA A 715 18.58 34.82 -11.45
C ALA A 715 17.51 35.82 -11.90
N CYS A 716 16.28 35.40 -12.07
CA CYS A 716 15.16 36.30 -12.37
C CYS A 716 14.92 37.28 -11.22
N ALA A 717 14.89 36.79 -9.97
CA ALA A 717 14.68 37.60 -8.78
C ALA A 717 15.76 38.73 -8.67
N ASP A 718 17.01 38.40 -8.94
CA ASP A 718 18.11 39.37 -9.01
C ASP A 718 17.85 40.46 -10.07
N ALA A 719 17.44 40.06 -11.25
CA ALA A 719 17.16 40.99 -12.36
C ALA A 719 15.95 41.89 -12.03
N TRP A 720 14.86 41.33 -11.51
CA TRP A 720 13.66 42.08 -11.14
C TRP A 720 13.91 43.04 -9.97
N THR A 721 14.64 42.59 -8.95
CA THR A 721 15.00 43.43 -7.78
C THR A 721 15.88 44.60 -8.23
N ALA A 722 16.89 44.35 -9.10
CA ALA A 722 17.75 45.39 -9.65
C ALA A 722 16.97 46.42 -10.49
N ALA A 723 15.86 46.00 -11.14
CA ALA A 723 14.97 46.91 -11.85
C ALA A 723 13.92 47.59 -10.94
N GLY A 724 13.99 47.40 -9.61
CA GLY A 724 13.16 48.06 -8.62
C GLY A 724 11.80 47.38 -8.43
N TYR A 725 11.62 46.13 -8.79
CA TYR A 725 10.44 45.36 -8.46
C TYR A 725 10.56 44.72 -7.08
N ARG A 726 9.43 44.66 -6.36
CA ARG A 726 9.29 43.83 -5.16
C ARG A 726 9.00 42.40 -5.58
N VAL A 727 9.85 41.47 -5.19
CA VAL A 727 9.69 40.02 -5.54
C VAL A 727 9.28 39.27 -4.30
N LEU A 728 8.17 38.54 -4.38
CA LEU A 728 7.63 37.70 -3.34
C LEU A 728 7.56 36.25 -3.83
N GLY A 729 7.75 35.30 -2.94
CA GLY A 729 7.67 33.87 -3.22
C GLY A 729 6.46 33.21 -2.56
N ALA A 730 5.88 32.24 -3.21
CA ALA A 730 4.81 31.41 -2.66
C ALA A 730 5.05 29.95 -3.00
N ALA A 731 4.66 29.04 -2.09
CA ALA A 731 4.55 27.60 -2.38
C ALA A 731 3.42 26.99 -1.58
N VAL A 732 2.89 25.84 -2.03
CA VAL A 732 1.79 25.14 -1.34
C VAL A 732 2.23 24.61 0.03
N LYS A 733 3.48 24.15 0.16
CA LYS A 733 4.03 23.55 1.39
C LYS A 733 5.06 24.45 2.04
N GLY A 734 5.04 24.59 3.37
CA GLY A 734 6.02 25.39 4.12
C GLY A 734 7.48 24.96 3.92
N GLU A 735 7.77 23.68 3.62
CA GLU A 735 9.12 23.20 3.30
C GLU A 735 9.58 23.74 1.93
N ALA A 736 8.70 23.70 0.92
CA ALA A 736 9.00 24.29 -0.40
C ALA A 736 9.18 25.79 -0.31
N THR A 737 8.37 26.48 0.50
CA THR A 737 8.49 27.92 0.80
C THR A 737 9.87 28.26 1.37
N ARG A 738 10.35 27.52 2.37
CA ARG A 738 11.67 27.71 2.97
C ARG A 738 12.81 27.46 1.98
N THR A 739 12.64 26.39 1.16
CA THR A 739 13.63 26.04 0.13
C THR A 739 13.70 27.14 -0.92
N LEU A 740 12.57 27.68 -1.36
CA LEU A 740 12.51 28.78 -2.31
C LEU A 740 13.18 30.04 -1.72
N ALA A 741 12.84 30.43 -0.49
CA ALA A 741 13.44 31.57 0.20
C ALA A 741 14.96 31.44 0.33
N ALA A 742 15.44 30.28 0.78
CA ALA A 742 16.89 30.02 0.96
C ALA A 742 17.68 30.06 -0.35
N ALA A 743 17.07 29.63 -1.47
CA ALA A 743 17.72 29.56 -2.76
C ALA A 743 17.67 30.89 -3.53
N THR A 744 16.66 31.74 -3.28
CA THR A 744 16.42 32.96 -4.07
C THR A 744 16.66 34.26 -3.27
N GLY A 745 16.68 34.17 -1.94
CA GLY A 745 16.80 35.35 -1.08
C GLY A 745 15.56 36.25 -1.04
N ILE A 746 14.42 35.82 -1.62
CA ILE A 746 13.17 36.59 -1.60
C ILE A 746 12.28 36.22 -0.42
N ASP A 747 11.43 37.14 0.00
CA ASP A 747 10.44 36.88 1.05
C ASP A 747 9.40 35.87 0.54
N CYS A 748 9.27 34.74 1.24
CA CYS A 748 8.39 33.66 0.84
C CYS A 748 7.43 33.27 1.94
N GLU A 749 6.15 33.09 1.56
CA GLU A 749 5.10 32.58 2.42
C GLU A 749 4.31 31.46 1.73
N THR A 750 3.47 30.73 2.47
CA THR A 750 2.63 29.71 1.85
C THR A 750 1.51 30.35 1.03
N VAL A 751 1.02 29.66 0.00
CA VAL A 751 -0.16 30.11 -0.78
C VAL A 751 -1.34 30.34 0.16
N ALA A 752 -1.56 29.45 1.16
CA ALA A 752 -2.61 29.62 2.16
C ALA A 752 -2.44 30.92 2.97
N TRP A 753 -1.21 31.28 3.32
CA TRP A 753 -0.93 32.54 4.01
C TRP A 753 -1.35 33.73 3.13
N TYR A 754 -0.96 33.76 1.85
CA TYR A 754 -1.35 34.81 0.92
C TYR A 754 -2.87 34.93 0.76
N LEU A 755 -3.59 33.80 0.69
CA LEU A 755 -5.05 33.78 0.54
C LEU A 755 -5.77 34.38 1.76
N VAL A 756 -5.23 34.20 2.97
CA VAL A 756 -5.80 34.77 4.20
C VAL A 756 -5.46 36.25 4.33
N HIS A 757 -4.28 36.70 3.85
CA HIS A 757 -3.79 38.07 3.99
C HIS A 757 -3.95 38.88 2.69
N THR A 758 -5.00 38.61 1.90
CA THR A 758 -5.29 39.34 0.64
C THR A 758 -5.85 40.75 0.85
N ASP A 759 -6.06 41.17 2.08
CA ASP A 759 -6.47 42.54 2.37
C ASP A 759 -5.42 43.56 1.87
N PRO A 760 -5.82 44.55 1.05
CA PRO A 760 -4.89 45.55 0.51
C PRO A 760 -4.12 46.37 1.56
N GLN A 761 -4.60 46.39 2.80
CA GLN A 761 -3.93 47.08 3.92
C GLN A 761 -2.82 46.23 4.56
N SER A 762 -3.02 44.88 4.59
CA SER A 762 -2.06 43.94 5.17
C SER A 762 -0.97 43.50 4.17
N LEU A 763 -1.32 43.39 2.87
CA LEU A 763 -0.40 43.00 1.80
C LEU A 763 -0.66 43.82 0.53
N PRO A 764 -0.10 45.05 0.42
CA PRO A 764 -0.25 45.82 -0.80
C PRO A 764 0.47 45.19 -1.98
N LEU A 765 -0.29 44.52 -2.85
CA LEU A 765 0.19 44.04 -4.15
C LEU A 765 -0.08 45.12 -5.20
N ASP A 766 0.97 45.77 -5.64
CA ASP A 766 0.90 46.87 -6.62
C ASP A 766 1.43 46.43 -7.99
N SER A 767 1.48 47.36 -8.95
CA SER A 767 1.98 47.11 -10.31
C SER A 767 3.49 46.86 -10.37
N ARG A 768 4.22 47.01 -9.27
CA ARG A 768 5.67 46.74 -9.14
C ARG A 768 5.95 45.49 -8.31
N THR A 769 4.94 44.72 -7.99
CA THR A 769 5.10 43.44 -7.26
C THR A 769 5.06 42.26 -8.21
N ILE A 770 6.03 41.37 -8.07
CA ILE A 770 6.10 40.08 -8.79
C ILE A 770 5.93 38.98 -7.75
N LEU A 771 4.96 38.10 -7.96
CA LEU A 771 4.74 36.92 -7.15
C LEU A 771 5.19 35.67 -7.90
N VAL A 772 6.16 34.97 -7.37
CA VAL A 772 6.66 33.68 -7.89
C VAL A 772 5.99 32.56 -7.13
N VAL A 773 5.27 31.68 -7.81
CA VAL A 773 4.63 30.50 -7.22
C VAL A 773 5.40 29.26 -7.65
N ASP A 774 6.02 28.56 -6.69
CA ASP A 774 6.70 27.28 -6.92
C ASP A 774 5.77 26.11 -6.58
N GLU A 775 5.91 25.02 -7.31
CA GLU A 775 5.02 23.86 -7.19
C GLU A 775 3.52 24.20 -7.31
N ALA A 776 3.18 24.96 -8.33
CA ALA A 776 1.80 25.44 -8.57
C ALA A 776 0.82 24.37 -9.07
N SER A 777 1.22 23.09 -9.12
CA SER A 777 0.41 21.96 -9.58
C SER A 777 -0.25 21.21 -8.45
#